data_28035f229c30e4db261c12e6c500f3d1
#
_entry.id   28035f229c30e4db261c12e6c500f3d1
#
_cell.length_a   1.000
_cell.length_b   1.000
_cell.length_c   1.000
_cell.angle_alpha   90.00
_cell.angle_beta   90.00
_cell.angle_gamma   90.00
#
_symmetry.space_group_name_H-M   'P 1'
#
loop_
_entity.id
_entity.type
_entity.pdbx_description
1 polymer ?
#
loop_
_entity_poly.entity_id
_entity_poly.type
_entity_poly.pdbx_seq_one_letter_code
_entity_poly.pdbx_strand_id
1 'polypeptide(L)'
;MSSRPRFAAPNWNWIRRLLGAAIAGTVFGTSAVLTTIPARADSAVSVESGSFTIRGAGWGHGWGMSQYGAYGAARKGLSWKQILAFYYPGTQLKTMPSGTKIKVWITADNDNGLRVQPASGLTVRDSAGHRYAVPAGTSYTSWRISRSGAGYRLSYRTRSGSYVTKSTGLTTGAWSFTTRSKVVKIILPNGSVRSYRGSVALIKRGAGGRTINSVLLEDYVKGVVPVEMPTSWAADAVRAQAVAARSYAVRLRDFGNYSGFDICDTKACQVYGGVSRETSAGGAAVKATAGKIVTYRGKVALTQFASSNGGYSAKGDYPYLAARRDPYDGVIKSQAWTRTITASSIQRAWPSVGTVRQLRITSRDGAGAWGGRVNTIKIIGSSRTATVSGTTFQHMFGMRSSLYMIAGSRTSSPKLAPTTVVYKPSAAYATFPRRYESGSAVDLLLVGPAAALQRYPVVKGQLQQPVTIAANVGPYTHVINAGDWNGDGYQDVLVRTPTGKIYLWRGTRTGQLARGVSMGFGANIRAMTSIGDANADGHPDLAVITQAGNLWLYYGNGKSGRASRKLISSGWQDHSWLRAPGDFNGDKRPDLISLVGDHLAAAQGNQERFRRTGNAGHWLVGHLEHYLDRGLRRQSPRGCHRPYQRRPLGALQRQRSRHPGPRCHTPRLLYRHSLRRLIIDLSERG
;
A
#
# COMPACT_ATOMS: atom_id res chain seq x y z
N MET A 1 -8.08 -28.05 -43.02
CA MET A 1 -8.94 -28.31 -41.85
C MET A 1 -8.01 -28.65 -40.66
N SER A 2 -7.70 -27.68 -39.87
CA SER A 2 -6.68 -27.80 -38.79
C SER A 2 -7.41 -27.44 -37.46
N SER A 3 -7.66 -28.48 -36.67
CA SER A 3 -8.25 -28.38 -35.34
C SER A 3 -7.18 -27.94 -34.32
N ARG A 4 -7.35 -26.77 -33.73
CA ARG A 4 -6.57 -26.29 -32.58
C ARG A 4 -7.09 -26.97 -31.30
N PRO A 5 -6.25 -27.46 -30.39
CA PRO A 5 -6.69 -27.99 -29.09
C PRO A 5 -7.10 -26.85 -28.16
N ARG A 6 -8.31 -26.93 -27.61
CA ARG A 6 -8.80 -26.08 -26.54
C ARG A 6 -8.12 -26.45 -25.22
N PHE A 7 -7.40 -25.53 -24.62
CA PHE A 7 -6.93 -25.66 -23.26
C PHE A 7 -8.09 -25.40 -22.30
N ALA A 8 -8.49 -26.45 -21.57
CA ALA A 8 -9.44 -26.33 -20.47
C ALA A 8 -8.79 -25.65 -19.26
N ALA A 9 -9.45 -24.65 -18.71
CA ALA A 9 -9.06 -24.01 -17.46
C ALA A 9 -9.18 -24.99 -16.27
N PRO A 10 -8.32 -24.92 -15.26
CA PRO A 10 -8.42 -25.79 -14.10
C PRO A 10 -9.67 -25.48 -13.30
N ASN A 11 -10.45 -26.51 -13.02
CA ASN A 11 -11.71 -26.44 -12.28
C ASN A 11 -11.41 -26.29 -10.76
N TRP A 12 -11.83 -25.18 -10.18
CA TRP A 12 -11.57 -24.76 -8.79
C TRP A 12 -12.63 -25.25 -7.80
N ASN A 13 -13.42 -26.28 -8.13
CA ASN A 13 -14.58 -26.73 -7.34
C ASN A 13 -14.27 -27.60 -6.10
N TRP A 14 -13.01 -27.80 -5.71
CA TRP A 14 -12.69 -28.67 -4.57
C TRP A 14 -12.61 -28.00 -3.18
N ILE A 15 -12.81 -26.66 -3.11
CA ILE A 15 -12.82 -25.91 -1.82
C ILE A 15 -14.14 -26.07 -1.03
N ARG A 16 -15.17 -26.72 -1.59
CA ARG A 16 -16.50 -26.81 -0.96
C ARG A 16 -16.84 -28.10 -0.20
N ARG A 17 -15.90 -29.04 0.00
CA ARG A 17 -16.20 -30.31 0.67
C ARG A 17 -15.28 -30.61 1.85
N LEU A 18 -15.29 -29.80 2.90
CA LEU A 18 -14.87 -30.17 4.26
C LEU A 18 -15.58 -29.30 5.30
N LEU A 19 -16.88 -29.53 5.49
CA LEU A 19 -17.64 -29.13 6.67
C LEU A 19 -18.75 -30.16 6.87
N GLY A 20 -18.49 -31.11 7.75
CA GLY A 20 -19.47 -32.07 8.22
C GLY A 20 -18.88 -33.08 9.19
N ALA A 21 -18.76 -32.72 10.44
CA ALA A 21 -18.86 -33.61 11.59
C ALA A 21 -19.09 -32.77 12.86
N ALA A 22 -20.27 -32.90 13.42
CA ALA A 22 -20.69 -32.27 14.65
C ALA A 22 -20.06 -32.93 15.88
N ILE A 23 -19.62 -32.12 16.85
CA ILE A 23 -19.57 -32.52 18.26
C ILE A 23 -20.18 -31.37 19.09
N ALA A 24 -21.25 -31.68 19.81
CA ALA A 24 -21.93 -30.79 20.72
C ALA A 24 -21.06 -30.53 21.94
N GLY A 25 -20.81 -29.26 22.24
CA GLY A 25 -20.20 -28.78 23.46
C GLY A 25 -20.72 -27.37 23.73
N THR A 26 -21.61 -27.28 24.71
CA THR A 26 -22.22 -26.04 25.19
C THR A 26 -21.17 -25.13 25.82
N VAL A 27 -20.84 -24.01 25.17
CA VAL A 27 -20.12 -22.90 25.76
C VAL A 27 -20.83 -21.62 25.39
N PHE A 28 -21.19 -20.82 26.38
CA PHE A 28 -21.77 -19.49 26.22
C PHE A 28 -20.93 -18.62 25.28
N GLY A 29 -21.38 -18.45 24.07
CA GLY A 29 -20.76 -17.62 23.06
C GLY A 29 -21.46 -16.28 22.95
N THR A 30 -20.76 -15.20 23.25
CA THR A 30 -21.15 -13.86 22.81
C THR A 30 -21.12 -13.83 21.29
N SER A 31 -22.30 -13.74 20.69
CA SER A 31 -22.45 -13.62 19.23
C SER A 31 -21.86 -12.31 18.75
N ALA A 32 -20.65 -12.37 18.16
CA ALA A 32 -20.14 -11.29 17.34
C ALA A 32 -20.94 -11.25 16.04
N VAL A 33 -21.90 -10.34 15.95
CA VAL A 33 -22.60 -10.02 14.70
C VAL A 33 -21.57 -9.43 13.73
N LEU A 34 -21.15 -10.24 12.78
CA LEU A 34 -20.39 -9.75 11.60
C LEU A 34 -21.34 -8.88 10.77
N THR A 35 -21.38 -7.57 11.05
CA THR A 35 -22.03 -6.61 10.18
C THR A 35 -21.25 -6.55 8.87
N THR A 36 -21.82 -7.08 7.81
CA THR A 36 -21.36 -6.91 6.44
C THR A 36 -21.35 -5.42 6.11
N ILE A 37 -20.16 -4.88 5.79
CA ILE A 37 -20.02 -3.52 5.26
C ILE A 37 -20.83 -3.47 3.96
N PRO A 38 -21.81 -2.55 3.80
CA PRO A 38 -22.57 -2.47 2.57
C PRO A 38 -21.62 -2.19 1.40
N ALA A 39 -21.77 -2.99 0.35
CA ALA A 39 -21.01 -2.86 -0.87
C ALA A 39 -21.20 -1.46 -1.46
N ARG A 40 -20.09 -0.74 -1.66
CA ARG A 40 -20.11 0.61 -2.21
C ARG A 40 -20.26 0.54 -3.72
N ALA A 41 -21.33 1.11 -4.26
CA ALA A 41 -21.58 1.22 -5.69
C ALA A 41 -21.21 2.61 -6.21
N ASP A 42 -20.57 2.67 -7.38
CA ASP A 42 -20.34 3.92 -8.10
C ASP A 42 -21.54 4.24 -9.02
N SER A 43 -21.63 5.49 -9.50
CA SER A 43 -22.56 5.83 -10.58
C SER A 43 -22.22 5.06 -11.87
N ALA A 44 -23.23 4.77 -12.69
CA ALA A 44 -22.97 4.24 -14.03
C ALA A 44 -22.31 5.32 -14.90
N VAL A 45 -21.38 4.89 -15.76
CA VAL A 45 -20.71 5.75 -16.74
C VAL A 45 -21.12 5.26 -18.12
N SER A 46 -21.69 6.16 -18.92
CA SER A 46 -22.04 5.89 -20.31
C SER A 46 -20.77 5.86 -21.18
N VAL A 47 -20.87 5.17 -22.30
CA VAL A 47 -19.79 5.16 -23.29
C VAL A 47 -19.66 6.53 -23.91
N GLU A 48 -18.44 7.07 -23.93
CA GLU A 48 -18.10 8.32 -24.59
C GLU A 48 -17.13 8.03 -25.74
N SER A 49 -17.40 8.53 -26.94
CA SER A 49 -16.55 8.33 -28.13
C SER A 49 -16.16 6.86 -28.33
N GLY A 50 -17.09 5.91 -28.09
CA GLY A 50 -16.86 4.47 -28.29
C GLY A 50 -15.92 3.81 -27.26
N SER A 51 -15.54 4.49 -26.16
CA SER A 51 -14.58 3.97 -25.19
C SER A 51 -14.85 4.41 -23.76
N PHE A 52 -14.16 3.76 -22.81
CA PHE A 52 -14.12 4.11 -21.39
C PHE A 52 -12.67 4.36 -20.97
N THR A 53 -12.44 5.45 -20.26
CA THR A 53 -11.16 5.74 -19.64
C THR A 53 -11.16 5.20 -18.21
N ILE A 54 -10.22 4.31 -17.92
CA ILE A 54 -10.01 3.74 -16.58
C ILE A 54 -8.77 4.38 -15.97
N ARG A 55 -8.89 4.91 -14.76
CA ARG A 55 -7.77 5.40 -13.95
C ARG A 55 -7.54 4.44 -12.80
N GLY A 56 -6.30 4.10 -12.50
CA GLY A 56 -5.98 3.16 -11.44
C GLY A 56 -4.66 3.46 -10.75
N ALA A 57 -4.42 2.75 -9.65
CA ALA A 57 -3.19 2.82 -8.88
C ALA A 57 -2.68 1.43 -8.49
N GLY A 58 -1.36 1.32 -8.27
CA GLY A 58 -0.72 0.06 -7.91
C GLY A 58 -0.50 -0.91 -9.07
N TRP A 59 0.24 -1.99 -8.78
CA TRP A 59 0.56 -3.05 -9.73
C TRP A 59 0.60 -4.41 -9.02
N GLY A 60 -0.36 -5.26 -9.32
CA GLY A 60 -0.53 -6.59 -8.74
C GLY A 60 -1.74 -6.69 -7.82
N HIS A 61 -1.81 -7.78 -7.06
CA HIS A 61 -2.96 -8.12 -6.19
C HIS A 61 -3.06 -7.25 -4.93
N GLY A 62 -1.95 -6.64 -4.48
CA GLY A 62 -1.91 -5.75 -3.32
C GLY A 62 -1.87 -6.45 -1.95
N TRP A 63 -1.81 -7.77 -1.90
CA TRP A 63 -1.67 -8.51 -0.64
C TRP A 63 -0.24 -8.48 -0.12
N GLY A 64 -0.08 -8.30 1.19
CA GLY A 64 1.20 -8.33 1.87
C GLY A 64 2.15 -7.22 1.44
N MET A 65 3.41 -7.53 1.14
CA MET A 65 4.44 -6.52 0.91
C MET A 65 4.35 -5.88 -0.47
N SER A 66 4.26 -4.54 -0.51
CA SER A 66 4.55 -3.75 -1.70
C SER A 66 6.06 -3.66 -1.89
N GLN A 67 6.56 -4.00 -3.08
CA GLN A 67 7.99 -3.88 -3.39
C GLN A 67 8.42 -2.41 -3.44
N TYR A 68 7.65 -1.54 -4.12
CA TYR A 68 7.90 -0.09 -4.10
C TYR A 68 7.71 0.51 -2.70
N GLY A 69 6.75 0.01 -1.93
CA GLY A 69 6.58 0.41 -0.54
C GLY A 69 7.74 -0.03 0.36
N ALA A 70 8.26 -1.25 0.20
CA ALA A 70 9.46 -1.71 0.90
C ALA A 70 10.67 -0.83 0.54
N TYR A 71 10.81 -0.44 -0.73
CA TYR A 71 11.85 0.49 -1.16
C TYR A 71 11.68 1.88 -0.52
N GLY A 72 10.47 2.44 -0.54
CA GLY A 72 10.16 3.70 0.13
C GLY A 72 10.43 3.67 1.63
N ALA A 73 10.05 2.59 2.31
CA ALA A 73 10.31 2.37 3.73
C ALA A 73 11.81 2.31 4.04
N ALA A 74 12.60 1.57 3.24
CA ALA A 74 14.05 1.50 3.39
C ALA A 74 14.71 2.87 3.15
N ARG A 75 14.23 3.64 2.17
CA ARG A 75 14.69 5.03 1.92
C ARG A 75 14.34 5.99 3.06
N LYS A 76 13.33 5.65 3.87
CA LYS A 76 12.99 6.36 5.12
C LYS A 76 13.70 5.78 6.35
N GLY A 77 14.72 4.93 6.18
CA GLY A 77 15.55 4.40 7.25
C GLY A 77 15.01 3.15 7.96
N LEU A 78 13.91 2.54 7.49
CA LEU A 78 13.42 1.30 8.10
C LEU A 78 14.33 0.13 7.73
N SER A 79 14.74 -0.64 8.75
CA SER A 79 15.43 -1.90 8.56
C SER A 79 14.51 -2.96 7.93
N TRP A 80 15.08 -3.98 7.28
CA TRP A 80 14.32 -5.09 6.70
C TRP A 80 13.40 -5.80 7.70
N LYS A 81 13.78 -5.84 8.99
CA LYS A 81 12.94 -6.41 10.06
C LYS A 81 11.68 -5.55 10.29
N GLN A 82 11.84 -4.23 10.34
CA GLN A 82 10.72 -3.30 10.49
C GLN A 82 9.82 -3.30 9.25
N ILE A 83 10.40 -3.41 8.05
CA ILE A 83 9.65 -3.55 6.79
C ILE A 83 8.77 -4.80 6.84
N LEU A 84 9.32 -5.96 7.18
CA LEU A 84 8.55 -7.21 7.30
C LEU A 84 7.47 -7.12 8.38
N ALA A 85 7.77 -6.55 9.54
CA ALA A 85 6.80 -6.36 10.61
C ALA A 85 5.66 -5.41 10.19
N PHE A 86 5.96 -4.42 9.35
CA PHE A 86 4.95 -3.52 8.78
C PHE A 86 4.02 -4.29 7.83
N TYR A 87 4.53 -5.05 6.87
CA TYR A 87 3.71 -5.70 5.86
C TYR A 87 3.05 -7.01 6.32
N TYR A 88 3.61 -7.65 7.36
CA TYR A 88 3.10 -8.90 7.93
C TYR A 88 2.93 -8.77 9.45
N PRO A 89 1.96 -7.96 9.90
CA PRO A 89 1.77 -7.68 11.33
C PRO A 89 1.46 -8.94 12.12
N GLY A 90 1.97 -9.01 13.36
CA GLY A 90 1.76 -10.13 14.27
C GLY A 90 2.55 -11.40 13.93
N THR A 91 3.47 -11.32 12.94
CA THR A 91 4.39 -12.40 12.61
C THR A 91 5.70 -12.30 13.38
N GLN A 92 6.47 -13.39 13.37
CA GLN A 92 7.77 -13.51 14.01
C GLN A 92 8.81 -14.02 13.00
N LEU A 93 10.07 -13.68 13.22
CA LEU A 93 11.19 -14.23 12.47
C LEU A 93 11.70 -15.51 13.15
N LYS A 94 11.87 -16.57 12.34
CA LYS A 94 12.51 -17.82 12.75
C LYS A 94 13.70 -18.11 11.82
N THR A 95 14.65 -18.91 12.30
CA THR A 95 15.78 -19.37 11.48
C THR A 95 15.55 -20.84 11.09
N MET A 96 15.71 -21.13 9.82
CA MET A 96 15.69 -22.50 9.29
C MET A 96 17.07 -23.14 9.35
N PRO A 97 17.14 -24.46 9.41
CA PRO A 97 18.40 -25.20 9.31
C PRO A 97 19.12 -24.90 7.99
N SER A 98 20.44 -24.83 8.04
CA SER A 98 21.29 -24.82 6.85
C SER A 98 21.12 -26.14 6.07
N GLY A 99 21.37 -26.10 4.74
CA GLY A 99 21.24 -27.29 3.90
C GLY A 99 19.81 -27.61 3.44
N THR A 100 18.80 -26.86 3.86
CA THR A 100 17.43 -27.00 3.36
C THR A 100 17.38 -26.94 1.84
N LYS A 101 16.72 -27.89 1.18
CA LYS A 101 16.53 -27.95 -0.28
C LYS A 101 15.09 -27.66 -0.68
N ILE A 102 14.95 -27.23 -1.94
CA ILE A 102 13.66 -27.01 -2.61
C ILE A 102 13.71 -27.62 -4.02
N LYS A 103 12.58 -28.16 -4.47
CA LYS A 103 12.39 -28.75 -5.80
C LYS A 103 11.59 -27.80 -6.66
N VAL A 104 12.21 -27.25 -7.70
CA VAL A 104 11.61 -26.25 -8.60
C VAL A 104 11.29 -26.90 -9.93
N TRP A 105 10.03 -26.83 -10.36
CA TRP A 105 9.65 -27.23 -11.71
C TRP A 105 10.08 -26.15 -12.70
N ILE A 106 10.94 -26.54 -13.67
CA ILE A 106 11.40 -25.70 -14.77
C ILE A 106 10.40 -25.82 -15.93
N THR A 107 9.44 -24.91 -15.97
CA THR A 107 8.29 -24.99 -16.89
C THR A 107 8.65 -24.76 -18.35
N ALA A 108 9.75 -24.05 -18.61
CA ALA A 108 10.24 -23.78 -19.97
C ALA A 108 10.83 -25.01 -20.64
N ASP A 109 11.20 -26.07 -19.90
CA ASP A 109 11.68 -27.36 -20.41
C ASP A 109 10.51 -28.35 -20.48
N ASN A 110 9.77 -28.32 -21.59
CA ASN A 110 8.46 -28.95 -21.74
C ASN A 110 8.36 -29.96 -22.90
N ASP A 111 9.49 -30.44 -23.43
CA ASP A 111 9.55 -31.42 -24.53
C ASP A 111 9.70 -32.88 -24.05
N ASN A 112 9.39 -33.15 -22.77
CA ASN A 112 9.47 -34.47 -22.15
C ASN A 112 10.88 -35.05 -22.09
N GLY A 113 11.91 -34.25 -22.29
CA GLY A 113 13.33 -34.63 -22.18
C GLY A 113 14.12 -33.56 -21.46
N LEU A 114 15.16 -33.99 -20.72
CA LEU A 114 16.10 -33.09 -20.07
C LEU A 114 17.43 -33.12 -20.83
N ARG A 115 17.78 -31.99 -21.44
CA ARG A 115 19.03 -31.81 -22.17
C ARG A 115 19.99 -30.90 -21.40
N VAL A 116 21.27 -31.29 -21.34
CA VAL A 116 22.31 -30.52 -20.66
C VAL A 116 23.55 -30.37 -21.53
N GLN A 117 24.28 -29.27 -21.39
CA GLN A 117 25.60 -29.12 -21.98
C GLN A 117 26.62 -29.99 -21.24
N PRO A 118 27.62 -30.55 -21.93
CA PRO A 118 28.76 -31.19 -21.32
C PRO A 118 29.50 -30.22 -20.39
N ALA A 119 29.97 -30.71 -19.26
CA ALA A 119 30.73 -29.93 -18.30
C ALA A 119 31.70 -30.86 -17.52
N SER A 120 32.78 -30.31 -17.03
CA SER A 120 33.75 -31.03 -16.21
C SER A 120 33.06 -31.64 -14.97
N GLY A 121 33.28 -32.96 -14.75
CA GLY A 121 32.67 -33.70 -13.66
C GLY A 121 31.16 -33.85 -13.76
N LEU A 122 30.58 -33.71 -14.99
CA LEU A 122 29.18 -34.05 -15.23
C LEU A 122 28.94 -35.53 -14.89
N THR A 123 27.96 -35.78 -14.05
CA THR A 123 27.54 -37.14 -13.68
C THR A 123 26.03 -37.25 -13.78
N VAL A 124 25.57 -38.44 -14.14
CA VAL A 124 24.17 -38.84 -14.03
C VAL A 124 24.00 -39.62 -12.72
N ARG A 125 22.91 -39.37 -12.02
CA ARG A 125 22.55 -40.06 -10.77
C ARG A 125 21.15 -40.61 -10.92
N ASP A 126 20.98 -41.86 -10.53
CA ASP A 126 19.67 -42.50 -10.45
C ASP A 126 18.97 -42.22 -9.10
N SER A 127 17.75 -42.74 -8.93
CA SER A 127 16.98 -42.60 -7.70
C SER A 127 17.55 -43.41 -6.50
N ALA A 128 18.34 -44.44 -6.76
CA ALA A 128 19.04 -45.21 -5.73
C ALA A 128 20.32 -44.50 -5.25
N GLY A 129 20.77 -43.50 -5.98
CA GLY A 129 21.95 -42.71 -5.63
C GLY A 129 23.24 -43.15 -6.34
N HIS A 130 23.20 -44.17 -7.21
CA HIS A 130 24.36 -44.57 -8.02
C HIS A 130 24.76 -43.42 -8.94
N ARG A 131 26.06 -43.28 -9.16
CA ARG A 131 26.66 -42.22 -9.99
C ARG A 131 27.34 -42.82 -11.19
N TYR A 132 27.00 -42.26 -12.34
CA TYR A 132 27.58 -42.63 -13.62
C TYR A 132 28.29 -41.42 -14.21
N ALA A 133 29.61 -41.50 -14.36
CA ALA A 133 30.34 -40.43 -15.06
C ALA A 133 29.97 -40.43 -16.51
N VAL A 134 29.78 -39.21 -17.05
CA VAL A 134 29.55 -39.02 -18.49
C VAL A 134 30.69 -38.20 -19.06
N PRO A 135 31.21 -38.58 -20.26
CA PRO A 135 32.31 -37.86 -20.87
C PRO A 135 31.99 -36.40 -21.13
N ALA A 136 32.97 -35.51 -20.92
CA ALA A 136 32.87 -34.07 -21.09
C ALA A 136 33.73 -33.52 -22.24
N GLY A 137 34.16 -34.35 -23.18
CA GLY A 137 35.03 -34.00 -24.30
C GLY A 137 34.33 -33.10 -25.34
N THR A 138 35.11 -32.41 -26.17
CA THR A 138 34.63 -31.49 -27.24
C THR A 138 33.82 -32.20 -28.33
N SER A 139 33.88 -33.50 -28.41
CA SER A 139 33.08 -34.35 -29.31
C SER A 139 31.60 -34.40 -28.96
N TYR A 140 31.24 -34.08 -27.69
CA TYR A 140 29.85 -34.10 -27.22
C TYR A 140 29.29 -32.65 -27.25
N THR A 141 28.10 -32.48 -27.82
CA THR A 141 27.39 -31.17 -27.81
C THR A 141 26.29 -31.14 -26.75
N SER A 142 25.70 -32.29 -26.40
CA SER A 142 24.71 -32.39 -25.33
C SER A 142 24.54 -33.81 -24.80
N TRP A 143 24.08 -33.91 -23.56
CA TRP A 143 23.57 -35.15 -22.95
C TRP A 143 22.07 -35.02 -22.74
N ARG A 144 21.30 -36.10 -22.88
CA ARG A 144 19.85 -36.10 -22.74
C ARG A 144 19.37 -37.30 -21.91
N ILE A 145 18.50 -37.04 -20.92
CA ILE A 145 17.64 -38.03 -20.30
C ILE A 145 16.25 -37.87 -20.93
N SER A 146 15.66 -38.96 -21.40
CA SER A 146 14.28 -39.00 -21.91
C SER A 146 13.55 -40.20 -21.39
N ARG A 147 12.23 -40.22 -21.49
CA ARG A 147 11.40 -41.38 -21.14
C ARG A 147 11.58 -42.48 -22.17
N SER A 148 11.62 -43.74 -21.71
CA SER A 148 11.70 -44.93 -22.55
C SER A 148 10.93 -46.08 -21.87
N GLY A 149 9.71 -46.37 -22.34
CA GLY A 149 8.81 -47.29 -21.67
C GLY A 149 8.54 -46.90 -20.21
N ALA A 150 8.65 -47.81 -19.29
CA ALA A 150 8.52 -47.60 -17.86
C ALA A 150 9.70 -46.82 -17.24
N GLY A 151 10.90 -46.87 -17.88
CA GLY A 151 12.14 -46.29 -17.39
C GLY A 151 12.59 -45.04 -18.13
N TYR A 152 13.91 -44.89 -18.20
CA TYR A 152 14.57 -43.77 -18.84
C TYR A 152 15.62 -44.24 -19.82
N ARG A 153 16.00 -43.33 -20.75
CA ARG A 153 17.09 -43.51 -21.69
C ARG A 153 18.09 -42.38 -21.50
N LEU A 154 19.37 -42.69 -21.43
CA LEU A 154 20.46 -41.74 -21.50
C LEU A 154 21.02 -41.76 -22.92
N SER A 155 21.13 -40.61 -23.56
CA SER A 155 21.70 -40.43 -24.86
C SER A 155 22.59 -39.19 -24.93
N TYR A 156 23.48 -39.17 -25.91
CA TYR A 156 24.33 -38.01 -26.18
C TYR A 156 24.21 -37.59 -27.65
N ARG A 157 24.60 -36.38 -27.94
CA ARG A 157 24.70 -35.82 -29.28
C ARG A 157 26.12 -35.38 -29.54
N THR A 158 26.64 -35.72 -30.69
CA THR A 158 27.93 -35.24 -31.21
C THR A 158 27.72 -34.06 -32.16
N ARG A 159 28.81 -33.52 -32.71
CA ARG A 159 28.74 -32.45 -33.73
C ARG A 159 28.06 -32.94 -35.04
N SER A 160 28.14 -34.25 -35.34
CA SER A 160 27.48 -34.84 -36.53
C SER A 160 25.96 -34.92 -36.47
N GLY A 161 25.32 -34.54 -35.38
CA GLY A 161 23.93 -34.11 -35.36
C GLY A 161 22.91 -35.01 -34.72
N SER A 162 22.99 -36.35 -34.72
CA SER A 162 21.97 -37.23 -34.16
C SER A 162 22.22 -37.63 -32.72
N TYR A 163 21.16 -37.95 -31.96
CA TYR A 163 21.29 -38.53 -30.62
C TYR A 163 21.63 -40.02 -30.71
N VAL A 164 22.70 -40.37 -30.07
CA VAL A 164 23.16 -41.77 -29.92
C VAL A 164 22.76 -42.28 -28.49
N THR A 165 22.10 -43.41 -28.44
CA THR A 165 21.72 -44.04 -27.16
C THR A 165 22.97 -44.57 -26.47
N LYS A 166 23.19 -44.14 -25.23
CA LYS A 166 24.26 -44.65 -24.35
C LYS A 166 23.77 -45.77 -23.48
N SER A 167 22.54 -45.66 -22.98
CA SER A 167 21.94 -46.68 -22.10
C SER A 167 20.41 -46.62 -22.17
N THR A 168 19.76 -47.78 -22.10
CA THR A 168 18.29 -47.94 -22.04
C THR A 168 17.94 -48.78 -20.81
N GLY A 169 16.63 -48.83 -20.47
CA GLY A 169 16.17 -49.65 -19.35
C GLY A 169 16.61 -49.13 -17.97
N LEU A 170 17.01 -47.85 -17.92
CA LEU A 170 17.34 -47.21 -16.63
C LEU A 170 16.15 -47.30 -15.70
N THR A 171 16.40 -47.45 -14.41
CA THR A 171 15.38 -47.67 -13.37
C THR A 171 14.20 -46.69 -13.43
N THR A 172 13.05 -47.09 -12.90
CA THR A 172 11.80 -46.29 -12.95
C THR A 172 11.81 -45.02 -12.13
N GLY A 173 12.79 -44.86 -11.23
CA GLY A 173 12.96 -43.63 -10.42
C GLY A 173 13.56 -42.46 -11.22
N ALA A 174 13.49 -41.25 -10.64
CA ALA A 174 14.02 -40.04 -11.26
C ALA A 174 15.52 -40.15 -11.55
N TRP A 175 15.93 -39.66 -12.74
CA TRP A 175 17.33 -39.53 -13.14
C TRP A 175 17.73 -38.08 -13.20
N SER A 176 18.90 -37.74 -12.63
CA SER A 176 19.36 -36.33 -12.50
C SER A 176 20.79 -36.13 -12.98
N PHE A 177 21.05 -34.96 -13.54
CA PHE A 177 22.39 -34.44 -13.80
C PHE A 177 22.90 -33.61 -12.63
N THR A 178 24.18 -33.74 -12.35
CA THR A 178 24.95 -32.83 -11.47
C THR A 178 26.37 -32.66 -12.01
N THR A 179 27.07 -31.60 -11.57
CA THR A 179 28.45 -31.33 -11.96
C THR A 179 29.33 -31.14 -10.73
N ARG A 180 30.66 -31.14 -10.88
CA ARG A 180 31.60 -30.81 -9.82
C ARG A 180 31.35 -29.41 -9.26
N SER A 181 31.09 -28.40 -10.14
CA SER A 181 30.79 -27.05 -9.75
C SER A 181 29.39 -26.87 -9.14
N LYS A 182 28.57 -27.91 -9.14
CA LYS A 182 27.15 -27.88 -8.75
C LYS A 182 26.30 -26.87 -9.57
N VAL A 183 26.71 -26.57 -10.82
CA VAL A 183 25.96 -25.75 -11.79
C VAL A 183 25.74 -26.59 -13.04
N VAL A 184 24.47 -26.86 -13.35
CA VAL A 184 24.04 -27.59 -14.54
C VAL A 184 23.49 -26.60 -15.58
N LYS A 185 23.98 -26.69 -16.81
CA LYS A 185 23.48 -25.90 -17.96
C LYS A 185 22.46 -26.72 -18.74
N ILE A 186 21.19 -26.32 -18.69
CA ILE A 186 20.07 -26.94 -19.40
C ILE A 186 19.96 -26.31 -20.79
N ILE A 187 19.73 -27.12 -21.81
CA ILE A 187 19.37 -26.69 -23.16
C ILE A 187 17.85 -26.81 -23.30
N LEU A 188 17.15 -25.69 -23.35
CA LEU A 188 15.69 -25.64 -23.48
C LEU A 188 15.22 -26.08 -24.89
N PRO A 189 13.91 -26.38 -25.09
CA PRO A 189 13.37 -26.79 -26.39
C PRO A 189 13.66 -25.81 -27.53
N ASN A 190 13.71 -24.52 -27.26
CA ASN A 190 14.03 -23.45 -28.19
C ASN A 190 15.55 -23.25 -28.46
N GLY A 191 16.39 -24.15 -27.91
CA GLY A 191 17.86 -24.08 -28.04
C GLY A 191 18.56 -23.12 -27.08
N SER A 192 17.85 -22.28 -26.34
CA SER A 192 18.49 -21.40 -25.35
C SER A 192 19.02 -22.17 -24.16
N VAL A 193 20.08 -21.66 -23.54
CA VAL A 193 20.74 -22.29 -22.38
C VAL A 193 20.46 -21.54 -21.10
N ARG A 194 20.08 -22.26 -20.07
CA ARG A 194 19.92 -21.71 -18.70
C ARG A 194 20.75 -22.51 -17.70
N SER A 195 21.36 -21.82 -16.77
CA SER A 195 22.23 -22.39 -15.73
C SER A 195 21.50 -22.45 -14.39
N TYR A 196 21.57 -23.62 -13.72
CA TYR A 196 20.93 -23.86 -12.44
C TYR A 196 21.90 -24.48 -11.44
N ARG A 197 21.89 -23.99 -10.20
CA ARG A 197 22.64 -24.61 -9.08
C ARG A 197 21.99 -25.92 -8.64
N GLY A 198 22.77 -26.78 -8.00
CA GLY A 198 22.30 -28.07 -7.48
C GLY A 198 22.27 -29.15 -8.54
N SER A 199 21.19 -29.92 -8.60
CA SER A 199 20.98 -30.99 -9.60
C SER A 199 19.68 -30.73 -10.38
N VAL A 200 19.62 -31.31 -11.59
CA VAL A 200 18.43 -31.19 -12.44
C VAL A 200 17.99 -32.60 -12.84
N ALA A 201 16.73 -32.95 -12.59
CA ALA A 201 16.18 -34.28 -12.82
C ALA A 201 15.03 -34.25 -13.80
N LEU A 202 14.85 -35.33 -14.55
CA LEU A 202 13.61 -35.61 -15.26
C LEU A 202 12.78 -36.57 -14.38
N ILE A 203 11.57 -36.14 -14.00
CA ILE A 203 10.62 -37.03 -13.26
C ILE A 203 9.44 -37.40 -14.17
N LYS A 204 8.82 -38.58 -13.88
CA LYS A 204 7.63 -39.05 -14.60
C LYS A 204 6.42 -38.14 -14.33
N ARG A 205 5.67 -37.80 -15.39
CA ARG A 205 4.36 -37.18 -15.31
C ARG A 205 3.44 -37.70 -16.40
N GLY A 206 2.48 -38.54 -16.05
CA GLY A 206 1.68 -39.27 -17.05
C GLY A 206 2.59 -40.07 -17.98
N ALA A 207 2.35 -39.95 -19.29
CA ALA A 207 3.20 -40.56 -20.33
C ALA A 207 4.52 -39.81 -20.56
N GLY A 208 4.63 -38.54 -20.11
CA GLY A 208 5.78 -37.65 -20.32
C GLY A 208 6.70 -37.47 -19.13
N GLY A 209 7.54 -36.42 -19.22
CA GLY A 209 8.49 -36.03 -18.19
C GLY A 209 8.30 -34.57 -17.75
N ARG A 210 8.83 -34.25 -16.57
CA ARG A 210 8.90 -32.89 -16.02
C ARG A 210 10.31 -32.65 -15.51
N THR A 211 10.91 -31.53 -15.90
CA THR A 211 12.24 -31.13 -15.43
C THR A 211 12.18 -30.45 -14.08
N ILE A 212 12.90 -30.97 -13.10
CA ILE A 212 12.93 -30.49 -11.71
C ILE A 212 14.35 -30.11 -11.34
N ASN A 213 14.54 -28.89 -10.90
CA ASN A 213 15.79 -28.44 -10.28
C ASN A 213 15.71 -28.63 -8.76
N SER A 214 16.57 -29.48 -8.20
CA SER A 214 16.75 -29.64 -6.75
C SER A 214 17.95 -28.81 -6.28
N VAL A 215 17.68 -27.79 -5.50
CA VAL A 215 18.64 -26.73 -5.18
C VAL A 215 18.58 -26.38 -3.68
N LEU A 216 19.69 -25.90 -3.10
CA LEU A 216 19.66 -25.32 -1.77
C LEU A 216 18.74 -24.10 -1.74
N LEU A 217 17.94 -23.95 -0.69
CA LEU A 217 16.98 -22.86 -0.55
C LEU A 217 17.64 -21.46 -0.70
N GLU A 218 18.84 -21.28 -0.12
CA GLU A 218 19.59 -20.03 -0.26
C GLU A 218 20.00 -19.76 -1.72
N ASP A 219 20.42 -20.78 -2.45
CA ASP A 219 20.78 -20.66 -3.86
C ASP A 219 19.55 -20.43 -4.76
N TYR A 220 18.40 -21.00 -4.40
CA TYR A 220 17.13 -20.68 -5.03
C TYR A 220 16.79 -19.20 -4.87
N VAL A 221 16.85 -18.67 -3.63
CA VAL A 221 16.51 -17.27 -3.33
C VAL A 221 17.45 -16.30 -4.05
N LYS A 222 18.74 -16.64 -4.27
CA LYS A 222 19.66 -15.83 -5.11
C LYS A 222 19.17 -15.69 -6.55
N GLY A 223 18.54 -16.70 -7.12
CA GLY A 223 17.98 -16.68 -8.47
C GLY A 223 16.56 -16.11 -8.55
N VAL A 224 15.90 -15.83 -7.42
CA VAL A 224 14.57 -15.24 -7.32
C VAL A 224 14.65 -13.75 -7.09
N VAL A 225 15.39 -13.30 -6.08
CA VAL A 225 15.40 -11.88 -5.66
C VAL A 225 15.69 -10.90 -6.80
N PRO A 226 16.68 -11.11 -7.69
CA PRO A 226 16.98 -10.16 -8.76
C PRO A 226 15.94 -10.08 -9.88
N VAL A 227 15.06 -11.08 -9.99
CA VAL A 227 13.98 -11.07 -10.99
C VAL A 227 12.66 -10.54 -10.43
N GLU A 228 12.51 -10.53 -9.11
CA GLU A 228 11.35 -9.97 -8.42
C GLU A 228 11.54 -8.49 -8.08
N MET A 229 12.75 -8.07 -7.70
CA MET A 229 13.03 -6.70 -7.25
C MET A 229 14.40 -6.22 -7.79
N PRO A 230 14.52 -4.98 -8.29
CA PRO A 230 15.81 -4.42 -8.67
C PRO A 230 16.79 -4.42 -7.49
N THR A 231 17.91 -5.12 -7.61
CA THR A 231 18.88 -5.27 -6.53
C THR A 231 19.76 -4.03 -6.30
N SER A 232 19.63 -3.01 -7.16
CA SER A 232 20.18 -1.66 -6.96
C SER A 232 19.36 -0.81 -5.98
N TRP A 233 18.20 -1.27 -5.54
CA TRP A 233 17.40 -0.59 -4.52
C TRP A 233 18.08 -0.64 -3.16
N ALA A 234 17.58 0.15 -2.19
CA ALA A 234 18.10 0.18 -0.84
C ALA A 234 18.21 -1.23 -0.25
N ALA A 235 19.37 -1.54 0.35
CA ALA A 235 19.73 -2.89 0.79
C ALA A 235 18.67 -3.54 1.70
N ASP A 236 18.03 -2.77 2.59
CA ASP A 236 16.99 -3.29 3.48
C ASP A 236 15.70 -3.67 2.76
N ALA A 237 15.36 -3.04 1.64
CA ALA A 237 14.27 -3.49 0.77
C ALA A 237 14.59 -4.84 0.13
N VAL A 238 15.81 -5.00 -0.40
CA VAL A 238 16.25 -6.25 -1.03
C VAL A 238 16.38 -7.38 0.00
N ARG A 239 16.84 -7.08 1.23
CA ARG A 239 16.85 -8.03 2.36
C ARG A 239 15.44 -8.47 2.76
N ALA A 240 14.48 -7.52 2.85
CA ALA A 240 13.08 -7.85 3.14
C ALA A 240 12.48 -8.74 2.05
N GLN A 241 12.76 -8.47 0.76
CA GLN A 241 12.36 -9.30 -0.36
C GLN A 241 12.96 -10.71 -0.26
N ALA A 242 14.23 -10.83 0.11
CA ALA A 242 14.87 -12.14 0.25
C ALA A 242 14.19 -13.00 1.34
N VAL A 243 13.84 -12.42 2.48
CA VAL A 243 13.12 -13.12 3.55
C VAL A 243 11.68 -13.47 3.13
N ALA A 244 10.98 -12.54 2.47
CA ALA A 244 9.63 -12.79 1.96
C ALA A 244 9.64 -13.92 0.92
N ALA A 245 10.54 -13.87 -0.07
CA ALA A 245 10.67 -14.90 -1.10
C ALA A 245 10.99 -16.28 -0.51
N ARG A 246 11.90 -16.34 0.45
CA ARG A 246 12.27 -17.56 1.17
C ARG A 246 11.08 -18.16 1.91
N SER A 247 10.36 -17.33 2.67
CA SER A 247 9.20 -17.77 3.45
C SER A 247 8.07 -18.27 2.55
N TYR A 248 7.82 -17.57 1.45
CA TYR A 248 6.83 -17.97 0.44
C TYR A 248 7.16 -19.33 -0.15
N ALA A 249 8.42 -19.56 -0.55
CA ALA A 249 8.86 -20.82 -1.12
C ALA A 249 8.75 -21.99 -0.11
N VAL A 250 9.16 -21.77 1.14
CA VAL A 250 9.03 -22.76 2.22
C VAL A 250 7.55 -23.06 2.50
N ARG A 251 6.70 -22.04 2.51
CA ARG A 251 5.26 -22.23 2.70
C ARG A 251 4.65 -23.11 1.62
N LEU A 252 5.03 -22.92 0.35
CA LEU A 252 4.55 -23.77 -0.74
C LEU A 252 5.10 -25.19 -0.66
N ARG A 253 6.38 -25.37 -0.28
CA ARG A 253 6.98 -26.68 -0.05
C ARG A 253 6.24 -27.47 1.04
N ASP A 254 5.94 -26.82 2.18
CA ASP A 254 5.40 -27.50 3.36
C ASP A 254 3.90 -27.75 3.28
N PHE A 255 3.17 -26.94 2.51
CA PHE A 255 1.71 -26.95 2.47
C PHE A 255 1.11 -26.97 1.05
N GLY A 256 1.96 -26.91 0.02
CA GLY A 256 1.52 -27.07 -1.37
C GLY A 256 1.19 -28.53 -1.68
N ASN A 257 0.15 -28.76 -2.47
CA ASN A 257 -0.21 -30.10 -2.89
C ASN A 257 0.29 -30.38 -4.32
N TYR A 258 1.62 -30.32 -4.49
CA TYR A 258 2.25 -30.55 -5.78
C TYR A 258 2.93 -31.94 -5.81
N SER A 259 2.67 -32.72 -6.88
CA SER A 259 3.31 -34.01 -7.07
C SER A 259 4.69 -33.85 -7.71
N GLY A 260 5.73 -34.20 -6.94
CA GLY A 260 7.12 -34.31 -7.39
C GLY A 260 7.91 -32.99 -7.43
N PHE A 261 7.32 -31.85 -7.06
CA PHE A 261 7.99 -30.56 -6.91
C PHE A 261 7.34 -29.73 -5.81
N ASP A 262 8.02 -28.68 -5.34
CA ASP A 262 7.56 -27.81 -4.25
C ASP A 262 7.01 -26.48 -4.78
N ILE A 263 7.57 -25.97 -5.89
CA ILE A 263 7.25 -24.67 -6.47
C ILE A 263 7.54 -24.66 -7.99
N CYS A 264 6.85 -23.81 -8.75
CA CYS A 264 7.15 -23.59 -10.17
C CYS A 264 7.94 -22.28 -10.39
N ASP A 265 8.62 -22.15 -11.54
CA ASP A 265 9.53 -21.07 -11.90
C ASP A 265 8.86 -19.86 -12.58
N THR A 266 7.53 -19.76 -12.54
CA THR A 266 6.74 -18.72 -13.22
C THR A 266 5.98 -17.83 -12.24
N LYS A 267 5.32 -16.78 -12.77
CA LYS A 267 4.43 -15.88 -12.01
C LYS A 267 3.26 -16.60 -11.31
N ALA A 268 2.93 -17.82 -11.70
CA ALA A 268 1.91 -18.62 -11.02
C ALA A 268 2.36 -19.08 -9.62
N CYS A 269 3.66 -19.16 -9.40
CA CYS A 269 4.29 -19.45 -8.11
C CYS A 269 5.23 -18.30 -7.71
N GLN A 270 6.49 -18.37 -8.20
CA GLN A 270 7.51 -17.35 -7.98
C GLN A 270 8.54 -17.43 -9.12
N VAL A 271 8.83 -16.30 -9.77
CA VAL A 271 9.75 -16.30 -10.91
C VAL A 271 11.15 -16.67 -10.45
N TYR A 272 11.72 -17.70 -11.07
CA TYR A 272 13.06 -18.21 -10.78
C TYR A 272 13.92 -18.22 -12.02
N GLY A 273 14.98 -17.43 -12.03
CA GLY A 273 15.83 -17.23 -13.23
C GLY A 273 17.11 -18.06 -13.22
N GLY A 274 17.39 -18.86 -12.18
CA GLY A 274 18.65 -19.60 -12.05
C GLY A 274 19.87 -18.70 -11.89
N VAL A 275 21.06 -19.27 -12.18
CA VAL A 275 22.37 -18.60 -11.99
C VAL A 275 22.52 -17.34 -12.87
N SER A 276 21.99 -17.38 -14.10
CA SER A 276 22.11 -16.28 -15.06
C SER A 276 21.43 -14.98 -14.61
N ARG A 277 20.58 -15.04 -13.58
CA ARG A 277 19.89 -13.89 -12.98
C ARG A 277 20.44 -13.47 -11.63
N GLU A 278 21.40 -14.21 -11.08
CA GLU A 278 22.05 -13.82 -9.82
C GLU A 278 22.83 -12.53 -9.98
N THR A 279 22.81 -11.69 -8.94
CA THR A 279 23.59 -10.46 -8.84
C THR A 279 24.38 -10.46 -7.53
N SER A 280 25.49 -9.73 -7.47
CA SER A 280 26.30 -9.59 -6.24
C SER A 280 25.49 -8.97 -5.09
N ALA A 281 24.73 -7.90 -5.36
CA ALA A 281 23.90 -7.23 -4.37
C ALA A 281 22.74 -8.12 -3.87
N GLY A 282 22.06 -8.87 -4.79
CA GLY A 282 21.08 -9.88 -4.43
C GLY A 282 21.67 -10.99 -3.57
N GLY A 283 22.82 -11.51 -3.96
CA GLY A 283 23.57 -12.51 -3.17
C GLY A 283 23.97 -12.02 -1.77
N ALA A 284 24.40 -10.76 -1.66
CA ALA A 284 24.72 -10.14 -0.36
C ALA A 284 23.48 -10.02 0.54
N ALA A 285 22.33 -9.62 -0.02
CA ALA A 285 21.06 -9.54 0.73
C ALA A 285 20.60 -10.91 1.22
N VAL A 286 20.69 -11.95 0.38
CA VAL A 286 20.39 -13.35 0.75
C VAL A 286 21.32 -13.82 1.87
N LYS A 287 22.63 -13.59 1.76
CA LYS A 287 23.63 -13.94 2.79
C LYS A 287 23.33 -13.22 4.12
N ALA A 288 23.03 -11.92 4.10
CA ALA A 288 22.74 -11.13 5.30
C ALA A 288 21.46 -11.56 6.02
N THR A 289 20.57 -12.30 5.34
CA THR A 289 19.31 -12.81 5.87
C THR A 289 19.22 -14.34 5.85
N ALA A 290 20.37 -15.02 5.79
CA ALA A 290 20.43 -16.46 5.62
C ALA A 290 19.56 -17.21 6.64
N GLY A 291 18.76 -18.15 6.15
CA GLY A 291 17.83 -18.97 6.94
C GLY A 291 16.65 -18.21 7.55
N LYS A 292 16.58 -16.88 7.49
CA LYS A 292 15.47 -16.13 8.11
C LYS A 292 14.18 -16.29 7.31
N ILE A 293 13.11 -16.73 8.02
CA ILE A 293 11.74 -16.86 7.50
C ILE A 293 10.76 -16.17 8.42
N VAL A 294 9.61 -15.80 7.87
CA VAL A 294 8.46 -15.23 8.61
C VAL A 294 7.54 -16.36 9.05
N THR A 295 7.14 -16.37 10.31
CA THR A 295 6.21 -17.33 10.89
C THR A 295 5.04 -16.65 11.57
N TYR A 296 3.89 -17.32 11.60
CA TYR A 296 2.69 -16.91 12.33
C TYR A 296 2.15 -18.09 13.12
N ARG A 297 2.01 -17.92 14.43
CA ARG A 297 1.58 -19.01 15.36
C ARG A 297 2.38 -20.31 15.13
N GLY A 298 3.71 -20.19 15.03
CA GLY A 298 4.62 -21.31 14.86
C GLY A 298 4.72 -21.91 13.46
N LYS A 299 3.80 -21.59 12.54
CA LYS A 299 3.80 -22.06 11.14
C LYS A 299 4.40 -21.03 10.20
N VAL A 300 5.03 -21.47 9.11
CA VAL A 300 5.58 -20.58 8.08
C VAL A 300 4.45 -19.75 7.44
N ALA A 301 4.63 -18.44 7.38
CA ALA A 301 3.65 -17.53 6.83
C ALA A 301 3.68 -17.54 5.29
N LEU A 302 2.51 -17.39 4.67
CA LEU A 302 2.38 -17.12 3.22
C LEU A 302 2.68 -15.64 2.98
N THR A 303 3.93 -15.32 2.72
CA THR A 303 4.42 -13.95 2.55
C THR A 303 4.22 -13.47 1.11
N GLN A 304 2.98 -13.27 0.71
CA GLN A 304 2.63 -12.71 -0.60
C GLN A 304 3.17 -11.29 -0.75
N PHE A 305 3.59 -10.93 -1.96
CA PHE A 305 4.08 -9.60 -2.31
C PHE A 305 3.68 -9.23 -3.74
N ALA A 306 3.67 -7.95 -4.03
CA ALA A 306 3.36 -7.42 -5.35
C ALA A 306 4.20 -6.16 -5.62
N SER A 307 4.28 -5.73 -6.88
CA SER A 307 5.08 -4.56 -7.25
C SER A 307 4.66 -3.32 -6.45
N SER A 308 3.35 -3.00 -6.43
CA SER A 308 2.81 -1.86 -5.68
C SER A 308 1.37 -2.14 -5.26
N ASN A 309 1.02 -1.75 -4.03
CA ASN A 309 -0.34 -1.84 -3.53
C ASN A 309 -1.19 -0.58 -3.82
N GLY A 310 -0.58 0.49 -4.38
CA GLY A 310 -1.26 1.75 -4.71
C GLY A 310 -1.57 2.62 -3.48
N GLY A 311 -0.76 2.50 -2.41
CA GLY A 311 -0.91 3.25 -1.16
C GLY A 311 -1.81 2.58 -0.12
N TYR A 312 -2.37 1.38 -0.43
CA TYR A 312 -3.18 0.62 0.51
C TYR A 312 -3.12 -0.88 0.21
N SER A 313 -2.70 -1.71 1.18
CA SER A 313 -2.69 -3.16 1.00
C SER A 313 -4.10 -3.74 1.03
N ALA A 314 -4.33 -4.77 0.22
CA ALA A 314 -5.58 -5.53 0.22
C ALA A 314 -5.60 -6.53 1.39
N LYS A 315 -6.81 -6.85 1.90
CA LYS A 315 -7.01 -7.92 2.86
C LYS A 315 -6.87 -9.27 2.16
N GLY A 316 -5.93 -10.10 2.64
CA GLY A 316 -5.79 -11.48 2.22
C GLY A 316 -6.46 -12.48 3.19
N ASP A 317 -6.25 -13.78 2.94
CA ASP A 317 -6.89 -14.86 3.66
C ASP A 317 -6.35 -15.09 5.08
N TYR A 318 -5.19 -14.51 5.39
CA TYR A 318 -4.55 -14.68 6.71
C TYR A 318 -4.57 -13.38 7.51
N PRO A 319 -4.67 -13.45 8.86
CA PRO A 319 -4.72 -12.25 9.71
C PRO A 319 -3.55 -11.29 9.52
N TYR A 320 -2.37 -11.82 9.16
CA TYR A 320 -1.16 -11.02 8.89
C TYR A 320 -1.12 -10.43 7.46
N LEU A 321 -2.07 -10.76 6.60
CA LEU A 321 -2.30 -10.10 5.30
C LEU A 321 -3.43 -9.08 5.47
N ALA A 322 -3.20 -8.08 6.31
CA ALA A 322 -4.18 -7.09 6.68
C ALA A 322 -4.33 -5.99 5.62
N ALA A 323 -5.55 -5.54 5.41
CA ALA A 323 -5.80 -4.29 4.69
C ALA A 323 -5.33 -3.11 5.55
N ARG A 324 -4.40 -2.30 5.04
CA ARG A 324 -3.85 -1.15 5.77
C ARG A 324 -3.29 -0.09 4.82
N ARG A 325 -3.31 1.15 5.28
CA ARG A 325 -2.64 2.25 4.58
C ARG A 325 -1.14 1.99 4.51
N ASP A 326 -0.56 2.25 3.34
CA ASP A 326 0.87 2.13 3.09
C ASP A 326 1.46 3.52 2.79
N PRO A 327 2.06 4.19 3.77
CA PRO A 327 2.64 5.52 3.59
C PRO A 327 3.99 5.49 2.87
N TYR A 328 4.48 4.31 2.52
CA TYR A 328 5.76 4.11 1.87
C TYR A 328 5.61 3.84 0.37
N ASP A 329 4.47 3.28 -0.06
CA ASP A 329 4.19 3.09 -1.49
C ASP A 329 3.93 4.46 -2.14
N GLY A 330 4.52 4.67 -3.31
CA GLY A 330 4.46 5.97 -3.98
C GLY A 330 5.52 7.00 -3.57
N VAL A 331 6.25 6.79 -2.46
CA VAL A 331 7.33 7.71 -1.99
C VAL A 331 8.42 7.91 -3.04
N ILE A 332 8.77 6.86 -3.77
CA ILE A 332 9.84 6.91 -4.79
C ILE A 332 9.26 7.25 -6.16
N LYS A 333 8.13 6.67 -6.51
CA LYS A 333 7.47 6.84 -7.80
C LYS A 333 5.98 6.54 -7.66
N SER A 334 5.14 7.46 -8.11
CA SER A 334 3.70 7.22 -8.22
C SER A 334 3.42 6.00 -9.10
N GLN A 335 2.55 5.12 -8.64
CA GLN A 335 2.10 3.93 -9.36
C GLN A 335 0.71 4.12 -9.98
N ALA A 336 0.30 5.37 -10.20
CA ALA A 336 -0.90 5.71 -10.94
C ALA A 336 -0.78 5.29 -12.41
N TRP A 337 -1.89 4.91 -13.01
CA TRP A 337 -1.96 4.51 -14.41
C TRP A 337 -3.32 4.84 -15.02
N THR A 338 -3.34 4.98 -16.34
CA THR A 338 -4.57 5.18 -17.12
C THR A 338 -4.63 4.13 -18.22
N ARG A 339 -5.83 3.65 -18.53
CA ARG A 339 -6.10 2.69 -19.60
C ARG A 339 -7.41 3.07 -20.31
N THR A 340 -7.38 3.19 -21.63
CA THR A 340 -8.60 3.30 -22.45
C THR A 340 -9.02 1.91 -22.91
N ILE A 341 -10.30 1.60 -22.79
CA ILE A 341 -10.91 0.32 -23.18
C ILE A 341 -12.07 0.64 -24.11
N THR A 342 -12.06 0.13 -25.35
CA THR A 342 -13.14 0.36 -26.30
C THR A 342 -14.37 -0.48 -25.96
N ALA A 343 -15.56 0.08 -26.18
CA ALA A 343 -16.83 -0.64 -25.99
C ALA A 343 -16.86 -1.92 -26.83
N SER A 344 -16.31 -1.89 -28.06
CA SER A 344 -16.21 -3.07 -28.93
C SER A 344 -15.31 -4.18 -28.34
N SER A 345 -14.22 -3.84 -27.63
CA SER A 345 -13.39 -4.84 -26.97
C SER A 345 -14.11 -5.49 -25.78
N ILE A 346 -14.91 -4.71 -25.04
CA ILE A 346 -15.74 -5.24 -23.96
C ILE A 346 -16.83 -6.14 -24.52
N GLN A 347 -17.49 -5.74 -25.60
CA GLN A 347 -18.50 -6.56 -26.27
C GLN A 347 -17.92 -7.88 -26.79
N ARG A 348 -16.71 -7.88 -27.36
CA ARG A 348 -16.03 -9.12 -27.78
C ARG A 348 -15.74 -10.05 -26.60
N ALA A 349 -15.41 -9.51 -25.44
CA ALA A 349 -15.16 -10.31 -24.24
C ALA A 349 -16.44 -10.87 -23.62
N TRP A 350 -17.57 -10.16 -23.76
CA TRP A 350 -18.90 -10.57 -23.29
C TRP A 350 -19.98 -10.39 -24.39
N PRO A 351 -20.01 -11.22 -25.43
CA PRO A 351 -20.90 -11.02 -26.60
C PRO A 351 -22.38 -10.97 -26.23
N SER A 352 -22.80 -11.69 -25.17
CA SER A 352 -24.17 -11.76 -24.72
C SER A 352 -24.76 -10.43 -24.22
N VAL A 353 -23.92 -9.41 -23.93
CA VAL A 353 -24.44 -8.10 -23.50
C VAL A 353 -25.00 -7.27 -24.64
N GLY A 354 -24.68 -7.62 -25.90
CA GLY A 354 -24.98 -6.79 -27.05
C GLY A 354 -24.11 -5.55 -27.11
N THR A 355 -24.61 -4.45 -27.67
CA THR A 355 -23.87 -3.18 -27.72
C THR A 355 -23.69 -2.62 -26.32
N VAL A 356 -22.43 -2.44 -25.88
CA VAL A 356 -22.11 -1.93 -24.54
C VAL A 356 -22.50 -0.46 -24.45
N ARG A 357 -23.34 -0.12 -23.46
CA ARG A 357 -23.85 1.23 -23.20
C ARG A 357 -23.20 1.89 -21.98
N GLN A 358 -23.04 1.10 -20.89
CA GLN A 358 -22.55 1.65 -19.62
C GLN A 358 -21.69 0.64 -18.86
N LEU A 359 -20.79 1.15 -18.03
CA LEU A 359 -20.10 0.40 -16.98
C LEU A 359 -20.48 0.97 -15.59
N ARG A 360 -20.67 0.07 -14.62
CA ARG A 360 -20.96 0.46 -13.23
C ARG A 360 -20.21 -0.42 -12.25
N ILE A 361 -19.35 0.16 -11.43
CA ILE A 361 -18.75 -0.54 -10.29
C ILE A 361 -19.81 -0.64 -9.19
N THR A 362 -20.13 -1.85 -8.77
CA THR A 362 -21.22 -2.09 -7.81
C THR A 362 -20.74 -2.45 -6.42
N SER A 363 -19.49 -2.90 -6.28
CA SER A 363 -18.89 -3.08 -4.95
C SER A 363 -17.38 -2.96 -4.95
N ARG A 364 -16.84 -2.52 -3.81
CA ARG A 364 -15.43 -2.32 -3.52
C ARG A 364 -15.08 -2.89 -2.15
N ASP A 365 -13.79 -3.09 -1.85
CA ASP A 365 -13.31 -3.61 -0.56
C ASP A 365 -13.29 -2.55 0.57
N GLY A 366 -13.55 -1.29 0.25
CA GLY A 366 -13.62 -0.20 1.22
C GLY A 366 -12.27 0.40 1.61
N ALA A 367 -11.14 -0.06 1.02
CA ALA A 367 -9.79 0.23 1.47
C ALA A 367 -8.94 0.95 0.41
N GLY A 368 -8.61 2.22 0.64
CA GLY A 368 -7.73 3.01 -0.23
C GLY A 368 -8.46 3.99 -1.15
N ALA A 369 -7.77 4.41 -2.22
CA ALA A 369 -8.29 5.36 -3.18
C ALA A 369 -9.61 4.90 -3.79
N TRP A 370 -10.49 5.84 -4.11
CA TRP A 370 -11.83 5.62 -4.72
C TRP A 370 -12.72 4.63 -3.96
N GLY A 371 -12.48 4.43 -2.66
CA GLY A 371 -13.19 3.45 -1.85
C GLY A 371 -12.68 2.02 -2.02
N GLY A 372 -11.49 1.85 -2.56
CA GLY A 372 -10.76 0.58 -2.58
C GLY A 372 -10.84 -0.18 -3.89
N ARG A 373 -10.34 -1.41 -3.85
CA ARG A 373 -10.29 -2.30 -5.00
C ARG A 373 -11.69 -2.72 -5.42
N VAL A 374 -11.88 -2.84 -6.73
CA VAL A 374 -13.16 -3.26 -7.30
C VAL A 374 -13.38 -4.74 -7.03
N ASN A 375 -14.46 -5.06 -6.31
CA ASN A 375 -14.93 -6.42 -6.13
C ASN A 375 -15.83 -6.84 -7.29
N THR A 376 -16.76 -5.96 -7.70
CA THR A 376 -17.76 -6.28 -8.71
C THR A 376 -18.03 -5.10 -9.63
N ILE A 377 -18.11 -5.36 -10.94
CA ILE A 377 -18.46 -4.41 -11.99
C ILE A 377 -19.59 -4.98 -12.86
N LYS A 378 -20.58 -4.16 -13.19
CA LYS A 378 -21.64 -4.45 -14.17
C LYS A 378 -21.28 -3.86 -15.52
N ILE A 379 -21.47 -4.66 -16.56
CA ILE A 379 -21.37 -4.30 -17.97
C ILE A 379 -22.79 -4.27 -18.50
N ILE A 380 -23.29 -3.07 -18.78
CA ILE A 380 -24.69 -2.83 -19.18
C ILE A 380 -24.71 -2.66 -20.69
N GLY A 381 -25.34 -3.55 -21.37
CA GLY A 381 -25.48 -3.53 -22.82
C GLY A 381 -26.93 -3.39 -23.29
N SER A 382 -27.10 -3.46 -24.62
CA SER A 382 -28.44 -3.36 -25.26
C SER A 382 -29.29 -4.58 -24.99
N SER A 383 -28.68 -5.78 -24.88
CA SER A 383 -29.43 -7.05 -24.76
C SER A 383 -29.55 -7.51 -23.31
N ARG A 384 -28.46 -7.41 -22.51
CA ARG A 384 -28.45 -7.78 -21.09
C ARG A 384 -27.34 -7.11 -20.31
N THR A 385 -27.34 -7.29 -19.00
CA THR A 385 -26.28 -6.87 -18.11
C THR A 385 -25.45 -8.07 -17.66
N ALA A 386 -24.13 -8.02 -17.84
CA ALA A 386 -23.20 -8.97 -17.24
C ALA A 386 -22.64 -8.40 -15.92
N THR A 387 -22.48 -9.28 -14.94
CA THR A 387 -21.81 -8.94 -13.65
C THR A 387 -20.55 -9.78 -13.52
N VAL A 388 -19.39 -9.13 -13.38
CA VAL A 388 -18.09 -9.80 -13.31
C VAL A 388 -17.28 -9.29 -12.12
N SER A 389 -16.29 -10.08 -11.69
CA SER A 389 -15.38 -9.60 -10.64
C SER A 389 -14.46 -8.51 -11.20
N GLY A 390 -14.06 -7.55 -10.34
CA GLY A 390 -13.10 -6.51 -10.70
C GLY A 390 -11.77 -7.10 -11.17
N THR A 391 -11.36 -8.23 -10.60
CA THR A 391 -10.15 -8.96 -11.01
C THR A 391 -10.30 -9.62 -12.37
N THR A 392 -11.47 -10.20 -12.68
CA THR A 392 -11.76 -10.73 -14.03
C THR A 392 -11.69 -9.63 -15.08
N PHE A 393 -12.31 -8.49 -14.81
CA PHE A 393 -12.26 -7.32 -15.69
C PHE A 393 -10.83 -6.79 -15.84
N GLN A 394 -10.07 -6.71 -14.74
CA GLN A 394 -8.65 -6.34 -14.75
C GLN A 394 -7.83 -7.23 -15.68
N HIS A 395 -7.93 -8.55 -15.52
CA HIS A 395 -7.13 -9.51 -16.32
C HIS A 395 -7.52 -9.48 -17.78
N MET A 396 -8.81 -9.40 -18.07
CA MET A 396 -9.33 -9.37 -19.46
C MET A 396 -8.73 -8.21 -20.27
N PHE A 397 -8.53 -7.06 -19.65
CA PHE A 397 -8.00 -5.86 -20.32
C PHE A 397 -6.55 -5.53 -19.96
N GLY A 398 -5.81 -6.43 -19.31
CA GLY A 398 -4.39 -6.26 -18.99
C GLY A 398 -4.13 -5.04 -18.10
N MET A 399 -5.03 -4.71 -17.18
CA MET A 399 -4.85 -3.62 -16.24
C MET A 399 -3.88 -4.02 -15.13
N ARG A 400 -3.17 -3.04 -14.55
CA ARG A 400 -2.11 -3.32 -13.56
C ARG A 400 -2.63 -3.84 -12.23
N SER A 401 -3.83 -3.43 -11.81
CA SER A 401 -4.44 -3.81 -10.52
C SER A 401 -5.96 -3.74 -10.59
N SER A 402 -6.62 -4.28 -9.57
CA SER A 402 -8.07 -4.09 -9.35
C SER A 402 -8.41 -2.79 -8.59
N LEU A 403 -7.42 -1.98 -8.21
CA LEU A 403 -7.61 -0.65 -7.64
C LEU A 403 -7.76 0.36 -8.77
N TYR A 404 -9.01 0.58 -9.23
CA TYR A 404 -9.31 1.48 -10.33
C TYR A 404 -10.68 2.13 -10.21
N MET A 405 -10.87 3.22 -10.95
CA MET A 405 -12.16 3.88 -11.18
C MET A 405 -12.42 4.02 -12.69
N ILE A 406 -13.66 4.23 -13.08
CA ILE A 406 -14.04 4.63 -14.43
C ILE A 406 -14.09 6.16 -14.42
N ALA A 407 -13.36 6.84 -15.30
CA ALA A 407 -13.42 8.30 -15.40
C ALA A 407 -14.86 8.74 -15.67
N GLY A 408 -15.32 9.81 -15.02
CA GLY A 408 -16.72 10.23 -15.05
C GLY A 408 -17.64 9.52 -14.05
N SER A 409 -17.20 8.41 -13.42
CA SER A 409 -17.98 7.84 -12.32
C SER A 409 -17.93 8.78 -11.10
N ARG A 410 -19.10 9.04 -10.53
CA ARG A 410 -19.18 9.60 -9.19
C ARG A 410 -19.16 8.43 -8.23
N THR A 411 -18.08 8.28 -7.47
CA THR A 411 -18.12 7.41 -6.30
C THR A 411 -19.18 7.99 -5.40
N SER A 412 -20.24 7.26 -5.11
CA SER A 412 -21.20 7.69 -4.09
C SER A 412 -20.37 7.95 -2.83
N SER A 413 -20.32 9.21 -2.39
CA SER A 413 -19.70 9.54 -1.10
C SER A 413 -20.22 8.55 -0.08
N PRO A 414 -19.41 7.98 0.82
CA PRO A 414 -19.88 7.03 1.77
C PRO A 414 -21.01 7.74 2.54
N LYS A 415 -22.24 7.20 2.46
CA LYS A 415 -23.14 7.31 3.58
C LYS A 415 -22.37 6.56 4.67
N LEU A 416 -21.59 7.27 5.46
CA LEU A 416 -20.84 6.69 6.57
C LEU A 416 -21.90 6.07 7.49
N ALA A 417 -22.20 4.78 7.26
CA ALA A 417 -22.61 3.96 8.37
C ALA A 417 -21.53 4.16 9.44
N PRO A 418 -21.86 4.24 10.72
CA PRO A 418 -20.87 4.42 11.77
C PRO A 418 -19.88 3.25 11.65
N THR A 419 -18.79 3.47 10.94
CA THR A 419 -17.70 2.53 10.89
C THR A 419 -17.13 2.56 12.28
N THR A 420 -17.24 1.48 13.02
CA THR A 420 -16.45 1.24 14.20
C THR A 420 -15.00 1.20 13.74
N VAL A 421 -14.40 2.36 13.60
CA VAL A 421 -12.97 2.50 13.41
C VAL A 421 -12.40 2.11 14.76
N VAL A 422 -11.97 0.85 14.86
CA VAL A 422 -11.03 0.46 15.91
C VAL A 422 -9.75 1.23 15.59
N TYR A 423 -9.66 2.39 16.19
CA TYR A 423 -8.52 3.26 16.07
C TYR A 423 -7.34 2.61 16.76
N LYS A 424 -6.43 1.97 16.00
CA LYS A 424 -5.06 1.83 16.47
C LYS A 424 -4.41 3.19 16.28
N PRO A 425 -3.91 3.83 17.34
CA PRO A 425 -3.30 5.14 17.25
C PRO A 425 -2.02 5.06 16.44
N SER A 426 -2.07 5.49 15.21
CA SER A 426 -0.89 5.85 14.45
C SER A 426 -1.18 7.16 13.72
N ALA A 427 -0.46 8.19 14.12
CA ALA A 427 -0.38 9.53 13.58
C ALA A 427 -1.59 10.44 13.84
N ALA A 428 -1.39 11.31 14.74
CA ALA A 428 -1.60 12.75 14.85
C ALA A 428 -2.73 13.35 14.00
N TYR A 429 -3.87 13.62 14.63
CA TYR A 429 -4.68 14.74 14.18
C TYR A 429 -4.15 15.99 14.90
N ALA A 430 -3.41 16.82 14.15
CA ALA A 430 -3.05 18.13 14.64
C ALA A 430 -4.30 18.99 14.67
N THR A 431 -4.78 19.33 15.85
CA THR A 431 -5.64 20.49 16.03
C THR A 431 -4.72 21.70 16.18
N PHE A 432 -4.94 22.76 15.41
CA PHE A 432 -4.22 24.03 15.63
C PHE A 432 -4.83 24.69 16.87
N PRO A 433 -4.13 24.74 18.01
CA PRO A 433 -4.69 25.21 19.25
C PRO A 433 -4.57 26.72 19.38
N ARG A 434 -5.50 27.32 20.10
CA ARG A 434 -5.27 28.58 20.81
C ARG A 434 -4.42 28.30 22.04
N ARG A 435 -3.66 29.30 22.49
CA ARG A 435 -2.65 29.28 23.55
C ARG A 435 -3.06 28.47 24.77
N TYR A 436 -2.19 27.59 25.23
CA TYR A 436 -2.27 26.92 26.53
C TYR A 436 -1.60 27.75 27.65
N GLU A 437 -0.77 28.72 27.30
CA GLU A 437 -0.12 29.64 28.22
C GLU A 437 -0.05 31.05 27.64
N SER A 438 -0.19 32.08 28.47
CA SER A 438 -0.03 33.47 28.09
C SER A 438 1.41 33.72 27.64
N GLY A 439 1.62 33.97 26.37
CA GLY A 439 2.92 34.36 25.78
C GLY A 439 3.61 33.35 24.86
N SER A 440 3.16 32.09 24.74
CA SER A 440 3.77 31.07 23.89
C SER A 440 3.01 30.85 22.58
N ALA A 441 3.73 30.39 21.57
CA ALA A 441 3.17 29.88 20.32
C ALA A 441 2.33 28.61 20.57
N VAL A 442 1.42 28.37 19.68
CA VAL A 442 0.40 27.34 19.61
C VAL A 442 0.89 25.93 19.93
N ASP A 443 0.43 25.34 21.00
CA ASP A 443 0.73 23.94 21.36
C ASP A 443 0.00 22.93 20.47
N LEU A 444 0.60 21.77 20.25
CA LEU A 444 0.04 20.71 19.40
C LEU A 444 -0.51 19.58 20.28
N LEU A 445 -1.77 19.20 20.08
CA LEU A 445 -2.40 18.05 20.76
C LEU A 445 -2.36 16.82 19.85
N LEU A 446 -1.80 15.73 20.36
CA LEU A 446 -1.71 14.46 19.62
C LEU A 446 -2.18 13.30 20.52
N VAL A 447 -2.81 12.29 19.89
CA VAL A 447 -3.02 11.00 20.55
C VAL A 447 -1.80 10.13 20.28
N GLY A 448 -1.00 9.92 21.32
CA GLY A 448 0.23 9.14 21.26
C GLY A 448 0.01 7.62 21.42
N PRO A 449 1.11 6.86 21.57
CA PRO A 449 1.07 5.43 21.89
C PRO A 449 0.24 5.16 23.16
N ALA A 450 -0.35 3.96 23.27
CA ALA A 450 -1.21 3.55 24.38
C ALA A 450 -2.47 4.44 24.62
N ALA A 451 -2.97 5.11 23.57
CA ALA A 451 -4.13 5.99 23.64
C ALA A 451 -3.98 7.13 24.66
N ALA A 452 -2.76 7.62 24.89
CA ALA A 452 -2.50 8.78 25.73
C ALA A 452 -2.67 10.07 24.92
N LEU A 453 -3.40 11.04 25.45
CA LEU A 453 -3.44 12.39 24.88
C LEU A 453 -2.19 13.15 25.34
N GLN A 454 -1.42 13.62 24.36
CA GLN A 454 -0.16 14.31 24.57
C GLN A 454 -0.23 15.74 24.06
N ARG A 455 0.26 16.67 24.86
CA ARG A 455 0.52 18.06 24.50
C ARG A 455 1.98 18.21 24.13
N TYR A 456 2.25 18.79 22.97
CA TYR A 456 3.57 19.18 22.52
C TYR A 456 3.68 20.71 22.64
N PRO A 457 4.34 21.24 23.65
CA PRO A 457 4.51 22.68 23.77
C PRO A 457 5.37 23.24 22.63
N VAL A 458 5.01 24.41 22.13
CA VAL A 458 5.82 25.13 21.14
C VAL A 458 6.41 26.38 21.79
N VAL A 459 7.73 26.32 22.10
CA VAL A 459 8.45 27.43 22.71
C VAL A 459 9.38 28.05 21.65
N LYS A 460 9.25 29.35 21.42
CA LYS A 460 10.03 30.09 20.40
C LYS A 460 10.00 29.45 19.00
N GLY A 461 8.84 28.88 18.62
CA GLY A 461 8.66 28.20 17.34
C GLY A 461 9.27 26.80 17.23
N GLN A 462 9.78 26.24 18.32
CA GLN A 462 10.32 24.88 18.39
C GLN A 462 9.38 23.96 19.19
N LEU A 463 9.11 22.77 18.62
CA LEU A 463 8.32 21.74 19.27
C LEU A 463 9.12 21.14 20.42
N GLN A 464 8.56 21.15 21.63
CA GLN A 464 9.17 20.55 22.83
C GLN A 464 8.78 19.09 22.98
N GLN A 465 9.37 18.41 23.97
CA GLN A 465 9.01 17.04 24.31
C GLN A 465 7.54 16.95 24.74
N PRO A 466 6.83 15.86 24.38
CA PRO A 466 5.43 15.71 24.70
C PRO A 466 5.17 15.54 26.20
N VAL A 467 4.13 16.19 26.67
CA VAL A 467 3.59 16.00 28.02
C VAL A 467 2.28 15.23 27.91
N THR A 468 2.17 14.09 28.58
CA THR A 468 0.90 13.35 28.65
C THR A 468 -0.06 14.10 29.55
N ILE A 469 -1.19 14.54 29.00
CA ILE A 469 -2.23 15.31 29.70
C ILE A 469 -3.47 14.47 30.05
N ALA A 470 -3.64 13.32 29.44
CA ALA A 470 -4.60 12.28 29.82
C ALA A 470 -4.13 10.91 29.33
N ALA A 471 -4.27 9.88 30.18
CA ALA A 471 -4.03 8.49 29.81
C ALA A 471 -5.33 7.80 29.42
N ASN A 472 -5.23 6.74 28.60
CA ASN A 472 -6.35 5.88 28.24
C ASN A 472 -7.58 6.63 27.69
N VAL A 473 -7.35 7.60 26.80
CA VAL A 473 -8.43 8.41 26.21
C VAL A 473 -9.34 7.61 25.26
N GLY A 474 -9.34 6.29 25.29
CA GLY A 474 -10.29 5.43 24.60
C GLY A 474 -10.34 5.57 23.08
N PRO A 475 -11.25 4.87 22.40
CA PRO A 475 -11.44 4.98 20.97
C PRO A 475 -12.28 6.21 20.64
N TYR A 476 -11.67 7.37 20.51
CA TYR A 476 -12.35 8.59 20.06
C TYR A 476 -12.14 8.83 18.57
N THR A 477 -13.19 9.32 17.90
CA THR A 477 -13.14 9.67 16.47
C THR A 477 -12.66 11.11 16.24
N HIS A 478 -12.83 11.98 17.22
CA HIS A 478 -12.38 13.37 17.20
C HIS A 478 -11.84 13.76 18.57
N VAL A 479 -10.75 14.50 18.56
CA VAL A 479 -10.17 15.16 19.74
C VAL A 479 -9.91 16.60 19.32
N ILE A 480 -10.53 17.57 20.02
CA ILE A 480 -10.54 18.98 19.64
C ILE A 480 -10.18 19.82 20.86
N ASN A 481 -9.20 20.69 20.73
CA ASN A 481 -8.97 21.74 21.72
C ASN A 481 -10.17 22.71 21.68
N ALA A 482 -10.91 22.78 22.76
CA ALA A 482 -12.12 23.55 22.87
C ALA A 482 -11.89 24.99 23.39
N GLY A 483 -10.68 25.32 23.81
CA GLY A 483 -10.46 26.53 24.61
C GLY A 483 -10.93 26.31 26.03
N ASP A 484 -11.09 27.37 26.80
CA ASP A 484 -11.76 27.38 28.10
C ASP A 484 -13.27 27.35 27.85
N TRP A 485 -13.80 26.12 27.65
CA TRP A 485 -15.21 25.93 27.29
C TRP A 485 -16.15 26.16 28.47
N ASN A 486 -15.69 25.81 29.66
CA ASN A 486 -16.50 25.89 30.90
C ASN A 486 -16.28 27.15 31.71
N GLY A 487 -15.38 28.04 31.30
CA GLY A 487 -15.12 29.31 31.98
C GLY A 487 -14.33 29.20 33.26
N ASP A 488 -13.59 28.09 33.49
CA ASP A 488 -12.81 27.88 34.71
C ASP A 488 -11.36 28.38 34.62
N GLY A 489 -10.98 28.98 33.54
CA GLY A 489 -9.65 29.52 33.25
C GLY A 489 -8.66 28.51 32.71
N TYR A 490 -9.03 27.25 32.52
CA TYR A 490 -8.18 26.19 31.99
C TYR A 490 -8.65 25.72 30.60
N GLN A 491 -7.71 25.24 29.78
CA GLN A 491 -8.02 24.77 28.44
C GLN A 491 -8.66 23.40 28.45
N ASP A 492 -9.80 23.25 27.81
CA ASP A 492 -10.59 22.05 27.69
C ASP A 492 -10.42 21.30 26.39
N VAL A 493 -10.78 20.03 26.38
CA VAL A 493 -10.75 19.17 25.20
C VAL A 493 -12.12 18.52 24.98
N LEU A 494 -12.68 18.73 23.79
CA LEU A 494 -13.86 17.99 23.33
C LEU A 494 -13.44 16.70 22.64
N VAL A 495 -14.05 15.58 23.04
CA VAL A 495 -13.82 14.28 22.44
C VAL A 495 -15.14 13.67 21.96
N ARG A 496 -15.11 13.01 20.80
CA ARG A 496 -16.26 12.30 20.25
C ARG A 496 -16.00 10.81 20.18
N THR A 497 -16.90 10.01 20.72
CA THR A 497 -16.84 8.54 20.69
C THR A 497 -17.24 7.99 19.32
N PRO A 498 -16.90 6.72 18.98
CA PRO A 498 -17.40 6.05 17.77
C PRO A 498 -18.93 5.97 17.71
N THR A 499 -19.61 5.93 18.87
CA THR A 499 -21.07 5.96 18.95
C THR A 499 -21.66 7.36 18.78
N GLY A 500 -20.82 8.36 18.53
CA GLY A 500 -21.22 9.74 18.26
C GLY A 500 -21.46 10.62 19.49
N LYS A 501 -21.28 10.12 20.71
CA LYS A 501 -21.40 10.94 21.92
C LYS A 501 -20.21 11.87 22.07
N ILE A 502 -20.45 13.12 22.48
CA ILE A 502 -19.40 14.11 22.74
C ILE A 502 -19.27 14.30 24.24
N TYR A 503 -18.02 14.33 24.71
CA TYR A 503 -17.65 14.62 26.08
C TYR A 503 -16.72 15.80 26.16
N LEU A 504 -16.90 16.66 27.15
CA LEU A 504 -15.98 17.72 27.56
C LEU A 504 -15.01 17.17 28.59
N TRP A 505 -13.73 17.13 28.28
CA TRP A 505 -12.66 16.84 29.24
C TRP A 505 -12.10 18.16 29.73
N ARG A 506 -12.32 18.46 31.00
CA ARG A 506 -11.98 19.75 31.60
C ARG A 506 -10.50 19.83 31.93
N GLY A 507 -9.88 20.94 31.58
CA GLY A 507 -8.55 21.28 32.03
C GLY A 507 -8.47 21.44 33.55
N THR A 508 -7.28 21.28 34.09
CA THR A 508 -7.01 21.46 35.53
C THR A 508 -5.80 22.37 35.71
N ARG A 509 -5.67 22.94 36.91
CA ARG A 509 -4.53 23.77 37.31
C ARG A 509 -3.17 23.09 37.11
N THR A 510 -3.12 21.76 37.17
CA THR A 510 -1.89 20.99 36.92
C THR A 510 -1.58 20.72 35.47
N GLY A 511 -2.41 21.24 34.52
CA GLY A 511 -2.28 20.99 33.09
C GLY A 511 -2.69 19.58 32.65
N GLN A 512 -3.34 18.82 33.52
CA GLN A 512 -3.96 17.52 33.24
C GLN A 512 -5.42 17.72 32.85
N LEU A 513 -6.04 16.70 32.25
CA LEU A 513 -7.46 16.69 31.93
C LEU A 513 -8.24 15.80 32.92
N ALA A 514 -9.29 16.33 33.54
CA ALA A 514 -10.27 15.55 34.27
C ALA A 514 -11.22 14.84 33.31
N ARG A 515 -11.70 13.64 33.71
CA ARG A 515 -12.59 12.83 32.88
C ARG A 515 -13.89 13.54 32.56
N GLY A 516 -14.37 13.39 31.33
CA GLY A 516 -15.32 14.26 30.69
C GLY A 516 -16.78 14.13 31.13
N VAL A 517 -17.49 15.24 31.00
CA VAL A 517 -18.94 15.38 31.14
C VAL A 517 -19.59 15.26 29.77
N SER A 518 -20.74 14.55 29.67
CA SER A 518 -21.48 14.43 28.40
C SER A 518 -22.06 15.77 27.96
N MET A 519 -21.86 16.10 26.70
CA MET A 519 -22.35 17.34 26.10
C MET A 519 -23.81 17.26 25.59
N GLY A 520 -24.46 16.09 25.70
CA GLY A 520 -25.86 15.89 25.32
C GLY A 520 -26.16 15.98 23.80
N PHE A 521 -25.14 16.07 22.93
CA PHE A 521 -25.31 16.09 21.48
C PHE A 521 -24.20 15.32 20.78
N GLY A 522 -24.33 15.04 19.50
CA GLY A 522 -23.25 14.45 18.69
C GLY A 522 -23.63 13.35 17.71
N ALA A 523 -24.89 12.87 17.72
CA ALA A 523 -25.27 11.68 16.95
C ALA A 523 -25.08 11.82 15.42
N ASN A 524 -25.42 12.95 14.84
CA ASN A 524 -25.43 13.16 13.38
C ASN A 524 -24.32 14.09 12.87
N ILE A 525 -23.15 14.07 13.52
CA ILE A 525 -22.03 14.94 13.16
C ILE A 525 -21.13 14.20 12.14
N ARG A 526 -20.79 14.86 11.05
CA ARG A 526 -19.83 14.45 10.04
C ARG A 526 -18.41 14.96 10.36
N ALA A 527 -18.29 16.26 10.62
CA ALA A 527 -17.05 16.90 10.97
C ALA A 527 -17.30 18.02 11.98
N MET A 528 -16.32 18.32 12.82
CA MET A 528 -16.41 19.38 13.84
C MET A 528 -15.04 19.97 14.13
N THR A 529 -15.02 21.26 14.49
CA THR A 529 -13.82 21.98 14.93
C THR A 529 -14.19 23.12 15.85
N SER A 530 -13.33 23.45 16.82
CA SER A 530 -13.46 24.70 17.56
C SER A 530 -13.14 25.87 16.63
N ILE A 531 -13.94 26.93 16.69
CA ILE A 531 -13.80 28.13 15.86
C ILE A 531 -13.41 29.35 16.70
N GLY A 532 -13.26 29.17 18.00
CA GLY A 532 -13.10 30.25 18.96
C GLY A 532 -14.40 30.91 19.26
N ASP A 533 -14.36 32.11 19.82
CA ASP A 533 -15.51 32.95 20.13
C ASP A 533 -15.96 33.61 18.83
N ALA A 534 -16.97 33.05 18.18
CA ALA A 534 -17.48 33.52 16.89
C ALA A 534 -18.61 34.56 17.02
N ASN A 535 -19.27 34.58 18.18
CA ASN A 535 -20.35 35.53 18.47
C ASN A 535 -19.93 36.67 19.41
N ALA A 536 -18.68 36.70 19.88
CA ALA A 536 -18.09 37.67 20.77
C ALA A 536 -18.72 37.73 22.19
N ASP A 537 -19.19 36.54 22.67
CA ASP A 537 -19.76 36.43 24.03
C ASP A 537 -18.72 36.06 25.12
N GLY A 538 -17.46 35.92 24.73
CA GLY A 538 -16.35 35.56 25.60
C GLY A 538 -16.14 34.05 25.75
N HIS A 539 -16.96 33.20 25.13
CA HIS A 539 -16.89 31.74 25.24
C HIS A 539 -16.51 31.11 23.87
N PRO A 540 -15.73 30.02 23.88
CA PRO A 540 -15.39 29.34 22.63
C PRO A 540 -16.59 28.62 22.02
N ASP A 541 -16.67 28.66 20.65
CA ASP A 541 -17.73 28.07 19.85
C ASP A 541 -17.24 26.87 19.04
N LEU A 542 -18.20 26.07 18.52
CA LEU A 542 -17.93 24.87 17.74
C LEU A 542 -18.65 24.91 16.39
N ALA A 543 -17.89 24.83 15.31
CA ALA A 543 -18.44 24.63 13.97
C ALA A 543 -18.63 23.14 13.70
N VAL A 544 -19.82 22.75 13.24
CA VAL A 544 -20.25 21.35 13.10
C VAL A 544 -20.92 21.16 11.73
N ILE A 545 -20.42 20.24 10.93
CA ILE A 545 -21.10 19.73 9.73
C ILE A 545 -21.87 18.47 10.09
N THR A 546 -23.18 18.47 9.83
CA THR A 546 -24.02 17.30 10.04
C THR A 546 -23.96 16.31 8.88
N GLN A 547 -24.46 15.08 9.06
CA GLN A 547 -24.58 14.08 8.00
C GLN A 547 -25.48 14.58 6.83
N ALA A 548 -26.46 15.43 7.12
CA ALA A 548 -27.33 16.07 6.12
C ALA A 548 -26.63 17.21 5.35
N GLY A 549 -25.36 17.51 5.64
CA GLY A 549 -24.62 18.58 4.97
C GLY A 549 -24.98 19.99 5.45
N ASN A 550 -25.50 20.16 6.65
CA ASN A 550 -25.74 21.43 7.25
C ASN A 550 -24.56 21.84 8.14
N LEU A 551 -24.04 23.07 7.97
CA LEU A 551 -23.04 23.67 8.84
C LEU A 551 -23.77 24.45 9.94
N TRP A 552 -23.57 24.02 11.17
CA TRP A 552 -24.09 24.65 12.37
C TRP A 552 -22.96 25.25 13.19
N LEU A 553 -23.25 26.36 13.83
CA LEU A 553 -22.44 26.95 14.89
C LEU A 553 -23.11 26.63 16.23
N TYR A 554 -22.41 25.94 17.12
CA TYR A 554 -22.85 25.64 18.49
C TYR A 554 -22.11 26.60 19.41
N TYR A 555 -22.87 27.44 20.11
CA TYR A 555 -22.31 28.44 21.01
C TYR A 555 -21.92 27.81 22.36
N GLY A 556 -20.75 28.19 22.85
CA GLY A 556 -20.37 27.97 24.24
C GLY A 556 -21.22 28.81 25.19
N ASN A 557 -21.24 28.49 26.46
CA ASN A 557 -21.99 29.25 27.47
C ASN A 557 -21.22 29.40 28.78
N GLY A 558 -19.90 29.18 28.78
CA GLY A 558 -19.09 29.20 29.95
C GLY A 558 -19.46 28.14 31.00
N LYS A 559 -20.19 27.08 30.59
CA LYS A 559 -20.58 25.93 31.42
C LYS A 559 -20.29 24.63 30.68
N SER A 560 -20.44 23.52 31.34
CA SER A 560 -20.11 22.21 30.74
C SER A 560 -21.05 21.75 29.60
N GLY A 561 -22.07 22.56 29.24
CA GLY A 561 -23.00 22.28 28.14
C GLY A 561 -22.82 23.18 26.94
N ARG A 562 -23.88 23.30 26.11
CA ARG A 562 -24.00 24.28 25.01
C ARG A 562 -25.11 25.26 25.30
N ALA A 563 -24.97 26.51 24.89
CA ALA A 563 -26.00 27.52 25.05
C ALA A 563 -27.10 27.36 23.98
N SER A 564 -26.74 27.48 22.73
CA SER A 564 -27.65 27.46 21.60
C SER A 564 -26.91 26.99 20.34
N ARG A 565 -27.61 26.89 19.23
CA ARG A 565 -26.99 26.65 17.92
C ARG A 565 -27.70 27.44 16.83
N LYS A 566 -26.95 27.82 15.81
CA LYS A 566 -27.45 28.53 14.64
C LYS A 566 -27.08 27.77 13.37
N LEU A 567 -28.03 27.61 12.44
CA LEU A 567 -27.74 27.11 11.10
C LEU A 567 -27.04 28.21 10.30
N ILE A 568 -25.83 27.96 9.88
CA ILE A 568 -25.01 28.93 9.16
C ILE A 568 -25.14 28.78 7.65
N SER A 569 -25.12 27.53 7.17
CA SER A 569 -25.16 27.23 5.76
C SER A 569 -25.57 25.76 5.54
N SER A 570 -26.06 25.45 4.33
CA SER A 570 -26.33 24.10 3.85
C SER A 570 -25.44 23.78 2.64
N GLY A 571 -25.49 22.54 2.14
CA GLY A 571 -24.70 22.11 0.97
C GLY A 571 -23.28 21.68 1.31
N TRP A 572 -22.99 21.29 2.57
CA TRP A 572 -21.69 20.81 3.05
C TRP A 572 -21.58 19.27 3.08
N GLN A 573 -22.44 18.56 2.33
CA GLN A 573 -22.45 17.10 2.32
C GLN A 573 -21.17 16.45 1.75
N ASP A 574 -20.42 17.20 0.93
CA ASP A 574 -19.19 16.72 0.30
C ASP A 574 -17.93 17.09 1.10
N HIS A 575 -18.09 17.83 2.20
CA HIS A 575 -16.99 18.27 3.06
C HIS A 575 -16.67 17.17 4.10
N SER A 576 -15.46 16.62 4.05
CA SER A 576 -15.06 15.48 4.88
C SER A 576 -14.18 15.81 6.07
N TRP A 577 -13.54 16.95 6.06
CA TRP A 577 -12.61 17.43 7.08
C TRP A 577 -12.86 18.91 7.33
N LEU A 578 -12.77 19.36 8.57
CA LEU A 578 -13.05 20.73 8.94
C LEU A 578 -12.00 21.24 9.92
N ARG A 579 -11.47 22.44 9.68
CA ARG A 579 -10.54 23.15 10.54
C ARG A 579 -10.84 24.64 10.54
N ALA A 580 -10.53 25.29 11.66
CA ALA A 580 -10.63 26.73 11.83
C ALA A 580 -9.21 27.27 12.09
N PRO A 581 -8.51 27.79 11.07
CA PRO A 581 -7.16 28.34 11.22
C PRO A 581 -7.14 29.69 11.95
N GLY A 582 -8.30 30.23 12.31
CA GLY A 582 -8.50 31.59 12.80
C GLY A 582 -8.83 32.55 11.66
N ASP A 583 -8.47 33.80 11.82
CA ASP A 583 -8.61 34.83 10.78
C ASP A 583 -7.53 34.59 9.70
N PHE A 584 -7.89 33.86 8.67
CA PHE A 584 -7.00 33.45 7.60
C PHE A 584 -6.87 34.54 6.50
N ASN A 585 -7.92 35.30 6.31
CA ASN A 585 -7.98 36.34 5.27
C ASN A 585 -7.63 37.77 5.79
N GLY A 586 -7.50 37.95 7.10
CA GLY A 586 -7.13 39.20 7.74
C GLY A 586 -8.31 40.15 8.00
N ASP A 587 -9.55 39.63 7.96
CA ASP A 587 -10.80 40.45 8.18
C ASP A 587 -11.21 40.49 9.68
N LYS A 588 -10.37 39.94 10.57
CA LYS A 588 -10.54 39.82 12.02
C LYS A 588 -11.64 38.84 12.44
N ARG A 589 -12.08 37.95 11.55
CA ARG A 589 -13.08 36.91 11.82
C ARG A 589 -12.50 35.53 11.62
N PRO A 590 -13.01 34.53 12.33
CA PRO A 590 -12.52 33.17 12.11
C PRO A 590 -13.03 32.60 10.79
N ASP A 591 -12.15 31.95 10.05
CA ASP A 591 -12.43 31.25 8.81
C ASP A 591 -12.47 29.74 8.99
N LEU A 592 -13.03 29.03 8.01
CA LEU A 592 -13.08 27.59 7.96
C LEU A 592 -12.35 27.07 6.73
N ILE A 593 -11.58 25.99 6.90
CA ILE A 593 -10.98 25.21 5.82
C ILE A 593 -11.53 23.80 5.89
N SER A 594 -11.86 23.23 4.74
CA SER A 594 -12.41 21.87 4.65
C SER A 594 -11.89 21.14 3.41
N LEU A 595 -12.04 19.82 3.37
CA LEU A 595 -11.78 19.00 2.19
C LEU A 595 -13.08 18.68 1.45
N VAL A 596 -13.10 18.94 0.14
CA VAL A 596 -14.15 18.54 -0.79
C VAL A 596 -13.53 17.61 -1.82
N GLY A 597 -13.75 16.30 -1.66
CA GLY A 597 -12.97 15.32 -2.39
C GLY A 597 -11.50 15.35 -1.98
N ASP A 598 -10.62 15.69 -2.92
CA ASP A 598 -9.17 15.86 -2.74
C ASP A 598 -8.73 17.36 -2.76
N HIS A 599 -9.69 18.30 -2.80
CA HIS A 599 -9.43 19.73 -2.85
C HIS A 599 -9.69 20.42 -1.51
N LEU A 600 -8.81 21.36 -1.14
CA LEU A 600 -9.04 22.26 -0.03
C LEU A 600 -10.04 23.35 -0.44
N ALA A 601 -11.09 23.51 0.33
CA ALA A 601 -12.06 24.60 0.21
C ALA A 601 -11.94 25.52 1.42
N ALA A 602 -11.91 26.82 1.19
CA ALA A 602 -11.99 27.83 2.23
C ALA A 602 -13.40 28.43 2.27
N ALA A 603 -13.89 28.74 3.47
CA ALA A 603 -15.09 29.50 3.69
C ALA A 603 -14.78 30.65 4.64
N GLN A 604 -15.00 31.87 4.16
CA GLN A 604 -14.73 33.07 4.89
C GLN A 604 -15.88 33.40 5.85
N GLY A 605 -15.57 33.76 7.08
CA GLY A 605 -16.52 34.26 8.07
C GLY A 605 -17.00 35.63 7.69
N ASN A 606 -18.31 35.85 7.57
CA ASN A 606 -18.92 37.16 7.39
C ASN A 606 -20.22 37.24 8.19
N GLN A 607 -20.23 38.05 9.25
CA GLN A 607 -21.40 38.30 10.13
C GLN A 607 -22.26 37.06 10.36
N GLU A 608 -21.65 36.01 10.96
CA GLU A 608 -22.29 34.72 11.24
C GLU A 608 -22.72 33.92 10.01
N ARG A 609 -22.16 34.19 8.82
CA ARG A 609 -22.33 33.42 7.58
C ARG A 609 -20.99 33.06 6.98
N PHE A 610 -20.90 31.84 6.45
CA PHE A 610 -19.73 31.36 5.72
C PHE A 610 -20.09 31.24 4.24
N ARG A 611 -19.47 32.03 3.38
CA ARG A 611 -19.63 31.95 1.92
C ARG A 611 -18.53 31.05 1.34
N ARG A 612 -18.91 30.15 0.46
CA ARG A 612 -17.96 29.35 -0.32
C ARG A 612 -17.18 30.28 -1.26
N THR A 613 -15.87 30.30 -1.11
CA THR A 613 -14.97 30.89 -2.11
C THR A 613 -14.38 29.68 -2.86
N GLY A 614 -14.66 29.53 -4.13
CA GLY A 614 -14.27 28.45 -5.05
C GLY A 614 -13.02 27.62 -4.73
N ASN A 615 -12.47 26.89 -5.69
CA ASN A 615 -11.27 26.03 -5.55
C ASN A 615 -10.09 26.80 -4.92
N ALA A 616 -9.76 26.49 -3.68
CA ALA A 616 -8.79 27.24 -2.86
C ALA A 616 -7.31 26.95 -3.20
N GLY A 617 -7.02 26.02 -4.11
CA GLY A 617 -5.65 25.56 -4.36
C GLY A 617 -4.67 26.68 -4.76
N HIS A 618 -5.03 27.54 -5.71
CA HIS A 618 -4.19 28.68 -6.11
C HIS A 618 -4.28 29.88 -5.16
N TRP A 619 -5.42 30.06 -4.51
CA TRP A 619 -5.68 31.17 -3.61
C TRP A 619 -4.98 30.99 -2.25
N LEU A 620 -4.97 29.77 -1.71
CA LEU A 620 -4.28 29.43 -0.47
C LEU A 620 -2.76 29.66 -0.56
N VAL A 621 -2.12 29.34 -1.67
CA VAL A 621 -0.68 29.56 -1.85
C VAL A 621 -0.35 31.05 -1.88
N GLY A 622 -1.10 31.86 -2.61
CA GLY A 622 -0.86 33.31 -2.70
C GLY A 622 -1.10 34.05 -1.38
N HIS A 623 -2.13 33.68 -0.61
CA HIS A 623 -2.45 34.34 0.66
C HIS A 623 -1.58 33.86 1.82
N LEU A 624 -1.14 32.59 1.85
CA LEU A 624 -0.13 32.12 2.80
C LEU A 624 1.21 32.81 2.61
N GLU A 625 1.63 33.05 1.37
CA GLU A 625 2.85 33.83 1.09
C GLU A 625 2.71 35.28 1.57
N HIS A 626 1.53 35.91 1.39
CA HIS A 626 1.28 37.29 1.83
C HIS A 626 1.16 37.39 3.36
N TYR A 627 0.58 36.41 4.03
CA TYR A 627 0.48 36.35 5.50
C TYR A 627 1.85 36.10 6.16
N LEU A 628 2.66 35.23 5.57
CA LEU A 628 4.04 34.98 6.03
C LEU A 628 4.92 36.22 5.83
N ASP A 629 4.75 36.96 4.75
CA ASP A 629 5.50 38.20 4.51
C ASP A 629 5.09 39.31 5.48
N ARG A 630 3.82 39.44 5.85
CA ARG A 630 3.33 40.39 6.87
C ARG A 630 3.77 39.99 8.30
N GLY A 631 3.74 38.72 8.64
CA GLY A 631 4.20 38.23 9.94
C GLY A 631 5.69 38.46 10.16
N LEU A 632 6.49 38.28 9.12
CA LEU A 632 7.92 38.52 9.14
C LEU A 632 8.31 40.01 9.19
N ARG A 633 7.49 40.93 8.62
CA ARG A 633 7.73 42.36 8.70
C ARG A 633 7.46 43.00 10.07
N ARG A 634 6.65 42.33 10.92
CA ARG A 634 6.39 42.81 12.30
C ARG A 634 7.51 42.41 13.30
N GLN A 635 8.47 41.57 12.91
CA GLN A 635 9.57 41.12 13.77
C GLN A 635 10.95 41.69 13.36
N SER A 636 11.03 42.62 12.42
CA SER A 636 12.30 43.29 12.07
C SER A 636 12.53 44.53 12.96
N PRO A 637 13.70 44.66 13.56
CA PRO A 637 14.09 45.92 14.22
C PRO A 637 14.14 47.04 13.20
N ARG A 638 13.65 48.20 13.58
CA ARG A 638 13.69 49.42 12.78
C ARG A 638 15.16 49.74 12.36
N GLY A 639 15.37 49.87 11.06
CA GLY A 639 16.60 50.42 10.51
C GLY A 639 17.15 49.68 9.30
N CYS A 640 16.61 49.93 8.13
CA CYS A 640 17.23 49.96 6.80
C CYS A 640 16.15 50.10 5.74
N HIS A 641 15.76 51.32 5.47
CA HIS A 641 14.94 51.68 4.31
C HIS A 641 15.88 52.02 3.13
N ARG A 642 15.74 51.28 2.02
CA ARG A 642 15.93 51.83 0.66
C ARG A 642 14.82 51.28 -0.24
N PRO A 643 14.21 52.11 -1.09
CA PRO A 643 13.08 51.75 -1.92
C PRO A 643 13.54 50.96 -3.16
N TYR A 644 12.84 49.93 -3.50
CA TYR A 644 13.03 49.14 -4.73
C TYR A 644 12.12 49.69 -5.83
N GLN A 645 12.71 50.42 -6.80
CA GLN A 645 12.02 50.80 -8.05
C GLN A 645 11.92 49.57 -8.97
N ARG A 646 10.71 49.36 -9.49
CA ARG A 646 10.45 48.40 -10.58
C ARG A 646 11.00 48.95 -11.89
N ARG A 647 11.81 48.16 -12.60
CA ARG A 647 12.05 48.32 -14.04
C ARG A 647 11.71 47.01 -14.78
N PRO A 648 11.24 47.11 -16.04
CA PRO A 648 10.74 45.97 -16.80
C PRO A 648 11.87 45.17 -17.46
N LEU A 649 11.59 43.90 -17.79
CA LEU A 649 12.46 42.97 -18.50
C LEU A 649 12.76 43.44 -19.92
N GLY A 650 14.04 43.49 -20.25
CA GLY A 650 14.54 43.61 -21.62
C GLY A 650 16.05 43.64 -21.68
N ALA A 651 16.61 42.57 -22.24
CA ALA A 651 17.86 42.50 -22.97
C ALA A 651 19.25 42.68 -22.30
N LEU A 652 20.00 41.61 -22.30
CA LEU A 652 21.38 41.41 -22.82
C LEU A 652 22.63 41.97 -22.10
N GLN A 653 23.52 41.02 -21.91
CA GLN A 653 25.01 41.01 -22.06
C GLN A 653 25.89 41.49 -20.94
N ARG A 654 26.68 40.50 -20.51
CA ARG A 654 28.12 40.51 -20.12
C ARG A 654 28.73 41.78 -19.59
N GLN A 655 29.25 41.74 -18.36
CA GLN A 655 30.68 41.94 -18.11
C GLN A 655 31.07 41.56 -16.67
N ARG A 656 32.28 40.99 -16.56
CA ARG A 656 32.97 40.63 -15.33
C ARG A 656 33.53 41.88 -14.65
N SER A 657 33.46 42.00 -13.33
CA SER A 657 34.57 42.50 -12.54
C SER A 657 34.38 42.19 -11.04
N ARG A 658 35.50 41.93 -10.41
CA ARG A 658 35.76 41.50 -9.02
C ARG A 658 35.54 42.65 -8.03
N HIS A 659 34.97 42.37 -6.85
CA HIS A 659 35.60 42.58 -5.54
C HIS A 659 34.63 42.23 -4.41
N PRO A 660 35.11 41.67 -3.27
CA PRO A 660 34.26 41.11 -2.23
C PRO A 660 33.94 42.15 -1.14
N GLY A 661 32.64 42.27 -0.81
CA GLY A 661 32.14 42.98 0.37
C GLY A 661 31.56 42.00 1.39
N PRO A 662 31.43 42.38 2.66
CA PRO A 662 31.28 41.45 3.79
C PRO A 662 29.91 40.74 3.79
N ARG A 663 29.97 39.45 4.10
CA ARG A 663 28.82 38.56 4.20
C ARG A 663 28.03 38.80 5.50
N CYS A 664 26.82 39.31 5.38
CA CYS A 664 25.81 39.16 6.45
C CYS A 664 25.12 37.82 6.31
N HIS A 665 25.37 36.90 7.20
CA HIS A 665 24.62 35.64 7.32
C HIS A 665 23.22 35.93 7.88
N THR A 666 22.20 35.75 7.06
CA THR A 666 20.79 35.75 7.51
C THR A 666 20.24 34.33 7.59
N PRO A 667 19.52 33.97 8.66
CA PRO A 667 18.93 32.61 8.85
C PRO A 667 17.69 32.37 8.00
N ARG A 668 17.58 32.96 6.82
CA ARG A 668 16.34 32.95 6.00
C ARG A 668 16.07 31.66 5.22
N LEU A 669 17.05 30.79 5.01
CA LEU A 669 16.90 29.64 4.12
C LEU A 669 16.30 28.38 4.78
N LEU A 670 16.51 28.17 6.06
CA LEU A 670 16.05 26.96 6.74
C LEU A 670 14.53 26.94 7.03
N TYR A 671 13.93 28.12 7.24
CA TYR A 671 12.49 28.23 7.53
C TYR A 671 11.61 28.09 6.28
N ARG A 672 12.07 28.57 5.12
CA ARG A 672 11.36 28.40 3.83
C ARG A 672 11.35 26.93 3.37
N HIS A 673 12.40 26.17 3.63
CA HIS A 673 12.45 24.75 3.28
C HIS A 673 11.53 23.88 4.16
N SER A 674 11.42 24.21 5.44
CA SER A 674 10.58 23.43 6.36
C SER A 674 9.08 23.67 6.15
N LEU A 675 8.68 24.91 5.83
CA LEU A 675 7.27 25.23 5.55
C LEU A 675 6.85 24.81 4.14
N ARG A 676 7.72 24.91 3.12
CA ARG A 676 7.44 24.30 1.81
C ARG A 676 7.29 22.78 1.91
N ARG A 677 8.07 22.10 2.73
CA ARG A 677 7.88 20.67 3.00
C ARG A 677 6.56 20.37 3.70
N LEU A 678 6.13 21.22 4.65
CA LEU A 678 4.87 21.03 5.36
C LEU A 678 3.65 21.28 4.43
N ILE A 679 3.73 22.28 3.54
CA ILE A 679 2.67 22.62 2.57
C ILE A 679 2.62 21.61 1.43
N ILE A 680 3.78 21.14 0.94
CA ILE A 680 3.87 20.08 -0.07
C ILE A 680 3.38 18.75 0.54
N ASP A 681 3.73 18.46 1.79
CA ASP A 681 3.26 17.27 2.52
C ASP A 681 1.73 17.30 2.79
N LEU A 682 1.11 18.49 2.85
CA LEU A 682 -0.34 18.65 2.99
C LEU A 682 -1.07 18.63 1.62
N SER A 683 -0.42 19.07 0.54
CA SER A 683 -0.98 19.01 -0.82
C SER A 683 -0.76 17.65 -1.50
N GLU A 684 0.27 16.88 -1.08
CA GLU A 684 0.54 15.53 -1.59
C GLU A 684 -0.14 14.41 -0.78
N ARG A 685 -0.75 14.73 0.37
CA ARG A 685 -1.43 13.78 1.25
C ARG A 685 -2.96 13.91 1.24
N GLY A 686 -3.52 14.68 0.30
CA GLY A 686 -4.95 14.70 -0.01
C GLY A 686 -5.41 13.45 -0.80
#